data_2fe5fb512f164f3501d3604339149505
#
_entry.id   2fe5fb512f164f3501d3604339149505
#
_cell.length_a   1.000
_cell.length_b   1.000
_cell.length_c   1.000
_cell.angle_alpha   90.00
_cell.angle_beta   90.00
_cell.angle_gamma   90.00
#
_symmetry.space_group_name_H-M   'P 1'
#
loop_
_entity.id
_entity.type
_entity.pdbx_description
1 polymer ?
#
loop_
_entity_poly.entity_id
_entity_poly.type
_entity_poly.pdbx_seq_one_letter_code
_entity_poly.pdbx_strand_id
1 'polypeptide(L)'
;MPPRQFFAAALAVAAVAAGTTAAVAAPPAPAPTTTNAISASFADTFADPSVIQGRDGYWYAYATSDPLVANGPFGLMHMARTKDFGSWEYLGTVFNDATKPAWAAPGSFFWAPDVRYFDGRYVMYFTVTDTLANPGGDPAIGVATAPTPTGPWIATDGPVVAPKPDGNGGFFGTIDPAMLTAADGKRYMYSGGFYGGISVTELSSDGLHAVGTPTQVTVGDRYEGAYVVYRDGWYYLMGSSMNCCAGPTTGYSVFAGRSKSPKGPFLDASGASLSESRVGGTTVITQNGNKWIGPGHHAFLTDAAGQDHIVYHAIDRGTPWLTDPFGINRRPMLIDRIDWIDGWPRTRAGLGPSETPQPAPTTGSAAGINSTDPAPGIHGATRLAGDQLGGPSAAVRGVAATKQSAPGGSLRVDADVRLGSQSFTTVLGGGSVVATVSGTKVSLVAGGRTTTAVLPADFDRSQWNRLSVQVSGDTVTARVNDVGLGDVYAEARLVVPGLKVRSAPVSWLGSAELDNLTVRAVATPVRRLAAVPETGKLLAGDEFNGGGLEPGWNWVRPDAKAVVADGKLSWPLQNTDLVGSGNNAGLLFHDTPAGNSWIAETKLHLDLGEGDIRNYQQAGMIAYLNDDDFARLGDVAIWRTRQTEFGRELVARSDGATSYGGAAIGRQASTLWMRLAYNRNAAGEHVYRAGTSTDGVKWTWGASWVLPAGATPQLGLYAHGDQTGSNPPPVATFDYLRFYTSK
;
A
#
# COMPACT_ATOMS: atom_id res chain seq x y z
N MET A 1 -53.25 -26.72 -15.25
CA MET A 1 -51.90 -26.41 -15.79
C MET A 1 -50.89 -27.08 -14.88
N PRO A 2 -50.07 -28.00 -15.38
CA PRO A 2 -49.13 -28.76 -14.53
C PRO A 2 -47.80 -27.98 -14.32
N PRO A 3 -47.07 -28.27 -13.24
CA PRO A 3 -45.82 -27.58 -12.92
C PRO A 3 -44.65 -28.08 -13.79
N ARG A 4 -43.83 -27.16 -14.25
CA ARG A 4 -42.60 -27.44 -15.00
C ARG A 4 -41.54 -28.04 -14.06
N GLN A 5 -41.13 -29.26 -14.38
CA GLN A 5 -40.02 -29.97 -13.76
C GLN A 5 -38.69 -29.35 -14.25
N PHE A 6 -37.85 -28.91 -13.31
CA PHE A 6 -36.46 -28.62 -13.58
C PHE A 6 -35.67 -29.94 -13.58
N PHE A 7 -35.11 -30.29 -14.72
CA PHE A 7 -34.17 -31.40 -14.85
C PHE A 7 -32.81 -30.99 -14.22
N ALA A 8 -32.45 -31.63 -13.11
CA ALA A 8 -31.08 -31.63 -12.62
C ALA A 8 -30.28 -32.67 -13.45
N ALA A 9 -29.39 -32.19 -14.31
CA ALA A 9 -28.47 -33.07 -15.03
C ALA A 9 -27.36 -33.50 -14.07
N ALA A 10 -27.49 -34.71 -13.50
CA ALA A 10 -26.40 -35.39 -12.80
C ALA A 10 -25.49 -35.99 -13.84
N LEU A 11 -24.28 -35.42 -14.05
CA LEU A 11 -23.22 -36.02 -14.86
C LEU A 11 -22.51 -37.11 -14.04
N ALA A 12 -22.65 -38.35 -14.45
CA ALA A 12 -21.83 -39.45 -13.98
C ALA A 12 -20.45 -39.40 -14.68
N VAL A 13 -19.39 -39.08 -13.95
CA VAL A 13 -18.01 -39.22 -14.43
C VAL A 13 -17.55 -40.64 -14.15
N ALA A 14 -17.39 -41.45 -15.20
CA ALA A 14 -16.79 -42.76 -15.09
C ALA A 14 -15.27 -42.62 -14.79
N ALA A 15 -14.86 -43.13 -13.63
CA ALA A 15 -13.46 -43.19 -13.25
C ALA A 15 -12.77 -44.35 -13.96
N VAL A 16 -11.83 -44.11 -14.84
CA VAL A 16 -10.85 -45.09 -15.33
C VAL A 16 -9.74 -45.21 -14.30
N ALA A 17 -9.72 -46.30 -13.54
CA ALA A 17 -8.65 -46.60 -12.60
C ALA A 17 -7.49 -47.24 -13.37
N ALA A 18 -6.44 -46.50 -13.65
CA ALA A 18 -5.14 -47.03 -14.04
C ALA A 18 -4.22 -47.03 -12.81
N GLY A 19 -3.85 -48.19 -12.34
CA GLY A 19 -2.92 -48.36 -11.23
C GLY A 19 -1.51 -47.88 -11.66
N THR A 20 -1.01 -46.87 -10.98
CA THR A 20 0.37 -46.42 -11.08
C THR A 20 1.07 -46.57 -9.75
N THR A 21 2.20 -47.23 -9.73
CA THR A 21 3.14 -47.29 -8.62
C THR A 21 3.56 -45.85 -8.24
N ALA A 22 3.31 -45.48 -7.01
CA ALA A 22 3.72 -44.15 -6.49
C ALA A 22 5.24 -44.05 -6.45
N ALA A 23 5.81 -43.28 -7.36
CA ALA A 23 7.17 -42.78 -7.20
C ALA A 23 7.16 -41.81 -5.97
N VAL A 24 8.04 -42.04 -5.01
CA VAL A 24 8.29 -41.11 -3.91
C VAL A 24 8.78 -39.81 -4.53
N ALA A 25 7.95 -38.78 -4.48
CA ALA A 25 8.32 -37.46 -4.97
C ALA A 25 9.53 -36.95 -4.17
N ALA A 26 10.54 -36.48 -4.89
CA ALA A 26 11.65 -35.74 -4.25
C ALA A 26 11.07 -34.57 -3.42
N PRO A 27 11.69 -34.24 -2.26
CA PRO A 27 11.23 -33.11 -1.48
C PRO A 27 11.18 -31.86 -2.38
N PRO A 28 10.14 -31.04 -2.27
CA PRO A 28 10.02 -29.85 -3.09
C PRO A 28 11.24 -28.96 -2.85
N ALA A 29 11.79 -28.40 -3.95
CA ALA A 29 12.85 -27.40 -3.86
C ALA A 29 12.40 -26.28 -2.88
N PRO A 30 13.33 -25.73 -2.08
CA PRO A 30 13.00 -24.63 -1.19
C PRO A 30 12.36 -23.49 -2.00
N ALA A 31 11.32 -22.87 -1.44
CA ALA A 31 10.66 -21.75 -2.10
C ALA A 31 11.68 -20.64 -2.39
N PRO A 32 11.65 -20.02 -3.57
CA PRO A 32 12.53 -18.89 -3.86
C PRO A 32 12.35 -17.80 -2.85
N THR A 33 13.44 -17.11 -2.49
CA THR A 33 13.41 -15.98 -1.56
C THR A 33 13.81 -14.70 -2.29
N THR A 34 13.30 -13.58 -1.83
CA THR A 34 13.72 -12.24 -2.24
C THR A 34 14.16 -11.43 -1.05
N THR A 35 15.04 -10.46 -1.28
CA THR A 35 15.55 -9.54 -0.25
C THR A 35 15.37 -8.11 -0.74
N ASN A 36 14.83 -7.25 0.11
CA ASN A 36 14.70 -5.82 -0.19
C ASN A 36 16.07 -5.12 -0.14
N ALA A 37 16.42 -4.23 -1.10
CA ALA A 37 15.58 -3.79 -2.23
C ALA A 37 15.63 -4.77 -3.41
N ILE A 38 14.48 -5.01 -4.03
CA ILE A 38 14.41 -5.92 -5.19
C ILE A 38 14.93 -5.30 -6.50
N SER A 39 15.08 -3.97 -6.57
CA SER A 39 15.70 -3.27 -7.70
C SER A 39 17.22 -3.18 -7.62
N ALA A 40 17.85 -3.58 -6.52
CA ALA A 40 19.28 -3.34 -6.26
C ALA A 40 20.25 -3.90 -7.32
N SER A 41 19.82 -4.84 -8.14
CA SER A 41 20.65 -5.40 -9.22
C SER A 41 20.78 -4.48 -10.45
N PHE A 42 19.89 -3.48 -10.59
CA PHE A 42 19.86 -2.59 -11.77
C PHE A 42 19.60 -1.12 -11.45
N ALA A 43 19.12 -0.79 -10.25
CA ALA A 43 18.77 0.57 -9.89
C ALA A 43 18.90 0.82 -8.38
N ASP A 44 19.51 1.94 -8.03
CA ASP A 44 19.52 2.53 -6.67
C ASP A 44 18.20 3.27 -6.37
N THR A 45 17.52 3.74 -7.42
CA THR A 45 16.22 4.42 -7.37
C THR A 45 15.30 3.82 -8.42
N PHE A 46 14.13 3.36 -7.99
CA PHE A 46 13.05 2.89 -8.86
C PHE A 46 11.73 3.23 -8.16
N ALA A 47 11.46 4.53 -8.09
CA ALA A 47 10.43 5.13 -7.25
C ALA A 47 9.04 5.04 -7.86
N ASP A 48 8.01 5.12 -7.00
CA ASP A 48 6.61 5.17 -7.36
C ASP A 48 6.19 3.97 -8.25
N PRO A 49 6.47 2.71 -7.83
CA PRO A 49 6.38 1.56 -8.70
C PRO A 49 4.93 1.17 -8.99
N SER A 50 4.63 0.90 -10.27
CA SER A 50 3.46 0.14 -10.72
C SER A 50 3.88 -1.24 -11.20
N VAL A 51 3.06 -2.26 -10.94
CA VAL A 51 3.38 -3.65 -11.30
C VAL A 51 2.18 -4.32 -11.96
N ILE A 52 2.42 -5.01 -13.08
CA ILE A 52 1.40 -5.79 -13.78
C ILE A 52 1.98 -7.10 -14.33
N GLN A 53 1.17 -8.16 -14.37
CA GLN A 53 1.54 -9.40 -15.03
C GLN A 53 1.27 -9.30 -16.52
N GLY A 54 2.30 -9.54 -17.34
CA GLY A 54 2.17 -9.68 -18.79
C GLY A 54 1.64 -11.06 -19.20
N ARG A 55 1.00 -11.14 -20.37
CA ARG A 55 0.54 -12.41 -20.95
C ARG A 55 1.67 -13.33 -21.35
N ASP A 56 2.88 -12.82 -21.50
CA ASP A 56 4.10 -13.59 -21.73
C ASP A 56 4.66 -14.28 -20.46
N GLY A 57 3.94 -14.15 -19.34
CA GLY A 57 4.27 -14.73 -18.04
C GLY A 57 5.31 -13.97 -17.24
N TYR A 58 5.81 -12.83 -17.74
CA TYR A 58 6.63 -11.92 -16.93
C TYR A 58 5.75 -10.99 -16.09
N TRP A 59 6.30 -10.55 -14.99
CA TRP A 59 5.83 -9.39 -14.24
C TRP A 59 6.63 -8.17 -14.66
N TYR A 60 5.94 -7.10 -14.95
CA TYR A 60 6.52 -5.83 -15.39
C TYR A 60 6.38 -4.80 -14.29
N ALA A 61 7.44 -4.05 -14.05
CA ALA A 61 7.45 -2.90 -13.15
C ALA A 61 7.78 -1.64 -13.94
N TYR A 62 7.10 -0.55 -13.57
CA TYR A 62 7.31 0.79 -14.16
C TYR A 62 7.56 1.78 -13.03
N ALA A 63 8.35 2.82 -13.30
CA ALA A 63 8.74 3.79 -12.28
C ALA A 63 8.88 5.21 -12.84
N THR A 64 8.86 6.15 -11.94
CA THR A 64 9.12 7.59 -12.13
C THR A 64 10.43 7.86 -12.88
N SER A 65 10.55 9.05 -13.44
CA SER A 65 11.67 9.54 -14.29
C SER A 65 13.01 9.69 -13.59
N ASP A 66 13.11 9.47 -12.29
CA ASP A 66 14.33 9.70 -11.50
C ASP A 66 15.54 8.96 -12.10
N PRO A 67 16.78 9.50 -12.00
CA PRO A 67 17.97 8.74 -12.37
C PRO A 67 18.05 7.41 -11.62
N LEU A 68 18.36 6.33 -12.33
CA LEU A 68 18.46 4.99 -11.70
C LEU A 68 19.65 4.85 -10.75
N VAL A 69 20.71 5.61 -11.01
CA VAL A 69 21.97 5.60 -10.24
C VAL A 69 22.51 7.01 -10.08
N ALA A 70 23.43 7.20 -9.15
CA ALA A 70 24.07 8.49 -8.93
C ALA A 70 24.70 9.04 -10.22
N ASN A 71 24.43 10.31 -10.51
CA ASN A 71 24.86 11.00 -11.75
C ASN A 71 24.34 10.38 -13.05
N GLY A 72 23.35 9.48 -12.99
CA GLY A 72 22.67 8.98 -14.16
C GLY A 72 21.73 10.02 -14.79
N PRO A 73 21.30 9.80 -16.04
CA PRO A 73 20.31 10.66 -16.69
C PRO A 73 18.91 10.43 -16.10
N PHE A 74 18.07 11.46 -16.16
CA PHE A 74 16.62 11.28 -16.02
C PHE A 74 16.08 10.47 -17.20
N GLY A 75 15.16 9.52 -16.89
CA GLY A 75 14.45 8.78 -17.90
C GLY A 75 13.11 9.44 -18.27
N LEU A 76 12.38 8.82 -19.22
CA LEU A 76 10.98 9.15 -19.48
C LEU A 76 10.11 7.96 -19.04
N MET A 77 10.06 7.73 -17.74
CA MET A 77 9.62 6.56 -17.00
C MET A 77 10.43 5.28 -17.33
N HIS A 78 10.73 4.53 -16.30
CA HIS A 78 11.57 3.33 -16.42
C HIS A 78 10.72 2.07 -16.48
N MET A 79 11.24 1.02 -17.14
CA MET A 79 10.62 -0.31 -17.21
C MET A 79 11.62 -1.38 -16.80
N ALA A 80 11.14 -2.37 -16.06
CA ALA A 80 11.86 -3.60 -15.74
C ALA A 80 10.91 -4.80 -15.74
N ARG A 81 11.43 -6.02 -15.83
CA ARG A 81 10.62 -7.23 -15.73
C ARG A 81 11.30 -8.34 -14.94
N THR A 82 10.49 -9.27 -14.47
CA THR A 82 10.93 -10.46 -13.75
C THR A 82 10.02 -11.64 -14.01
N LYS A 83 10.54 -12.87 -13.80
CA LYS A 83 9.73 -14.10 -13.76
C LYS A 83 9.52 -14.63 -12.34
N ASP A 84 10.36 -14.23 -11.39
CA ASP A 84 10.50 -14.87 -10.08
C ASP A 84 10.62 -13.90 -8.91
N PHE A 85 10.59 -12.59 -9.18
CA PHE A 85 10.84 -11.49 -8.23
C PHE A 85 12.23 -11.51 -7.57
N GLY A 86 13.07 -12.49 -7.89
CA GLY A 86 14.45 -12.57 -7.41
C GLY A 86 15.46 -11.99 -8.41
N SER A 87 15.14 -12.07 -9.70
CA SER A 87 15.99 -11.58 -10.80
C SER A 87 15.21 -10.61 -11.68
N TRP A 88 15.77 -9.43 -11.90
CA TRP A 88 15.15 -8.37 -12.68
C TRP A 88 15.98 -8.00 -13.90
N GLU A 89 15.31 -7.73 -15.01
CA GLU A 89 15.88 -7.22 -16.26
C GLU A 89 15.38 -5.79 -16.50
N TYR A 90 16.28 -4.83 -16.60
CA TYR A 90 15.95 -3.47 -17.00
C TYR A 90 15.73 -3.39 -18.52
N LEU A 91 14.63 -2.76 -18.94
CA LEU A 91 14.18 -2.74 -20.33
C LEU A 91 14.30 -1.37 -21.02
N GLY A 92 14.78 -0.35 -20.32
CA GLY A 92 14.81 1.01 -20.84
C GLY A 92 13.63 1.85 -20.35
N THR A 93 13.29 2.88 -21.14
CA THR A 93 12.24 3.85 -20.78
C THR A 93 10.97 3.62 -21.61
N VAL A 94 9.82 4.01 -21.05
CA VAL A 94 8.49 3.95 -21.70
C VAL A 94 8.42 4.82 -22.92
N PHE A 95 8.89 6.08 -22.79
CA PHE A 95 8.95 7.06 -23.86
C PHE A 95 10.37 7.47 -24.18
N ASN A 96 10.52 8.10 -25.30
CA ASN A 96 11.68 8.90 -25.70
C ASN A 96 11.20 10.26 -26.23
N ASP A 97 12.10 11.16 -26.59
CA ASP A 97 11.74 12.51 -27.03
C ASP A 97 10.80 12.55 -28.26
N ALA A 98 10.81 11.52 -29.08
CA ALA A 98 9.94 11.42 -30.27
C ALA A 98 8.56 10.81 -29.95
N THR A 99 8.41 10.09 -28.84
CA THR A 99 7.20 9.33 -28.50
C THR A 99 6.47 9.85 -27.27
N LYS A 100 7.08 10.78 -26.51
CA LYS A 100 6.43 11.43 -25.37
C LYS A 100 5.19 12.24 -25.81
N PRO A 101 4.22 12.46 -24.91
CA PRO A 101 3.02 13.27 -25.24
C PRO A 101 3.40 14.64 -25.79
N ALA A 102 2.82 15.01 -26.95
CA ALA A 102 3.13 16.27 -27.62
C ALA A 102 2.67 17.51 -26.83
N TRP A 103 1.74 17.33 -25.89
CA TRP A 103 1.22 18.39 -25.03
C TRP A 103 2.02 18.58 -23.73
N ALA A 104 3.01 17.72 -23.44
CA ALA A 104 3.93 17.91 -22.32
C ALA A 104 4.91 19.06 -22.64
N ALA A 105 5.14 19.96 -21.70
CA ALA A 105 6.12 21.03 -21.85
C ALA A 105 7.54 20.48 -21.99
N PRO A 106 8.45 21.20 -22.68
CA PRO A 106 9.86 20.81 -22.70
C PRO A 106 10.44 20.75 -21.28
N GLY A 107 11.10 19.63 -20.95
CA GLY A 107 11.68 19.43 -19.61
C GLY A 107 10.72 18.86 -18.56
N SER A 108 9.46 18.60 -18.92
CA SER A 108 8.53 17.91 -18.02
C SER A 108 9.05 16.55 -17.62
N PHE A 109 8.88 16.21 -16.34
CA PHE A 109 9.07 14.87 -15.82
C PHE A 109 7.78 14.06 -15.94
N PHE A 110 7.94 12.74 -15.93
CA PHE A 110 6.85 11.78 -15.98
C PHE A 110 6.91 10.92 -14.71
N TRP A 111 5.87 11.01 -13.86
CA TRP A 111 5.87 10.40 -12.54
C TRP A 111 4.75 9.39 -12.36
N ALA A 112 4.94 8.48 -11.42
CA ALA A 112 3.93 7.64 -10.83
C ALA A 112 3.05 6.93 -11.86
N PRO A 113 3.60 6.02 -12.68
CA PRO A 113 2.80 5.25 -13.62
C PRO A 113 1.80 4.33 -12.91
N ASP A 114 0.61 4.16 -13.50
CA ASP A 114 -0.35 3.12 -13.14
C ASP A 114 -0.75 2.34 -14.39
N VAL A 115 -0.41 1.06 -14.46
CA VAL A 115 -0.61 0.24 -15.65
C VAL A 115 -1.68 -0.80 -15.43
N ARG A 116 -2.64 -0.84 -16.38
CA ARG A 116 -3.79 -1.74 -16.38
C ARG A 116 -3.86 -2.51 -17.69
N TYR A 117 -4.60 -3.64 -17.68
CA TYR A 117 -4.92 -4.38 -18.89
C TYR A 117 -6.43 -4.57 -18.99
N PHE A 118 -7.03 -3.98 -19.99
CA PHE A 118 -8.44 -4.14 -20.34
C PHE A 118 -8.67 -3.89 -21.83
N ASP A 119 -9.78 -4.40 -22.35
CA ASP A 119 -10.17 -4.28 -23.77
C ASP A 119 -9.05 -4.74 -24.74
N GLY A 120 -8.30 -5.78 -24.33
CA GLY A 120 -7.26 -6.40 -25.17
C GLY A 120 -5.97 -5.57 -25.29
N ARG A 121 -5.77 -4.55 -24.48
CA ARG A 121 -4.59 -3.67 -24.52
C ARG A 121 -4.11 -3.29 -23.13
N TYR A 122 -2.85 -2.90 -23.04
CA TYR A 122 -2.30 -2.24 -21.86
C TYR A 122 -2.60 -0.76 -21.91
N VAL A 123 -2.99 -0.20 -20.79
CA VAL A 123 -3.27 1.22 -20.58
C VAL A 123 -2.45 1.73 -19.44
N MET A 124 -1.65 2.76 -19.67
CA MET A 124 -0.80 3.39 -18.66
C MET A 124 -1.27 4.80 -18.41
N TYR A 125 -1.55 5.11 -17.15
CA TYR A 125 -1.78 6.47 -16.67
C TYR A 125 -0.51 6.96 -16.00
N PHE A 126 -0.21 8.24 -16.10
CA PHE A 126 1.01 8.82 -15.55
C PHE A 126 0.85 10.32 -15.32
N THR A 127 1.62 10.88 -14.41
CA THR A 127 1.72 12.31 -14.21
C THR A 127 2.63 12.92 -15.25
N VAL A 128 2.22 14.04 -15.86
CA VAL A 128 3.07 14.99 -16.57
C VAL A 128 3.19 16.22 -15.67
N THR A 129 4.41 16.59 -15.29
CA THR A 129 4.62 17.63 -14.28
C THR A 129 4.32 19.04 -14.76
N ASP A 130 4.36 19.26 -16.08
CA ASP A 130 4.14 20.56 -16.68
C ASP A 130 3.59 20.43 -18.10
N THR A 131 2.54 21.18 -18.44
CA THR A 131 1.90 21.12 -19.76
C THR A 131 2.23 22.35 -20.59
N LEU A 132 2.03 22.25 -21.91
CA LEU A 132 2.15 23.41 -22.83
C LEU A 132 1.06 24.47 -22.60
N ALA A 133 -0.02 24.15 -21.88
CA ALA A 133 -1.12 25.08 -21.67
C ALA A 133 -0.75 26.20 -20.68
N ASN A 134 -0.01 25.87 -19.63
CA ASN A 134 0.46 26.83 -18.62
C ASN A 134 1.87 26.43 -18.15
N PRO A 135 2.90 26.61 -18.96
CA PRO A 135 4.26 26.21 -18.58
C PRO A 135 4.71 26.88 -17.27
N GLY A 136 5.09 26.08 -16.29
CA GLY A 136 5.54 26.55 -14.97
C GLY A 136 4.92 25.83 -13.78
N GLY A 137 4.39 24.63 -13.97
CA GLY A 137 3.93 23.75 -12.88
C GLY A 137 2.42 23.52 -12.83
N ASP A 138 1.84 23.17 -13.95
CA ASP A 138 0.45 22.74 -14.09
C ASP A 138 0.32 21.22 -14.31
N PRO A 139 0.57 20.39 -13.28
CA PRO A 139 0.60 18.95 -13.44
C PRO A 139 -0.75 18.38 -13.87
N ALA A 140 -0.69 17.38 -14.76
CA ALA A 140 -1.85 16.72 -15.34
C ALA A 140 -1.64 15.20 -15.42
N ILE A 141 -2.73 14.43 -15.51
CA ILE A 141 -2.64 13.00 -15.75
C ILE A 141 -2.73 12.73 -17.26
N GLY A 142 -1.70 12.10 -17.80
CA GLY A 142 -1.66 11.56 -19.15
C GLY A 142 -2.17 10.12 -19.20
N VAL A 143 -2.48 9.65 -20.40
CA VAL A 143 -2.79 8.26 -20.67
C VAL A 143 -2.15 7.83 -21.99
N ALA A 144 -1.61 6.60 -22.00
CA ALA A 144 -1.09 5.96 -23.20
C ALA A 144 -1.58 4.50 -23.29
N THR A 145 -1.64 3.98 -24.49
CA THR A 145 -2.03 2.59 -24.76
C THR A 145 -0.94 1.84 -25.50
N ALA A 146 -0.87 0.52 -25.27
CA ALA A 146 0.08 -0.34 -25.97
C ALA A 146 -0.49 -1.74 -26.20
N PRO A 147 -0.06 -2.45 -27.27
CA PRO A 147 -0.43 -3.83 -27.50
C PRO A 147 0.34 -4.80 -26.57
N THR A 148 1.53 -4.41 -26.09
CA THR A 148 2.38 -5.22 -25.20
C THR A 148 2.82 -4.41 -23.98
N PRO A 149 3.25 -5.04 -22.89
CA PRO A 149 3.75 -4.30 -21.72
C PRO A 149 4.96 -3.41 -22.02
N THR A 150 5.73 -3.75 -23.05
CA THR A 150 6.91 -2.97 -23.47
C THR A 150 6.61 -1.92 -24.55
N GLY A 151 5.34 -1.78 -24.96
CA GLY A 151 4.97 -0.84 -26.00
C GLY A 151 4.77 -1.49 -27.40
N PRO A 152 4.83 -0.69 -28.49
CA PRO A 152 5.00 0.76 -28.44
C PRO A 152 3.85 1.46 -27.72
N TRP A 153 4.20 2.40 -26.81
CA TRP A 153 3.22 3.19 -26.07
C TRP A 153 2.82 4.42 -26.88
N ILE A 154 1.52 4.61 -27.07
CA ILE A 154 0.94 5.73 -27.82
C ILE A 154 0.11 6.57 -26.86
N ALA A 155 0.57 7.79 -26.56
CA ALA A 155 -0.12 8.74 -25.72
C ALA A 155 -1.28 9.41 -26.49
N THR A 156 -2.30 9.86 -25.74
CA THR A 156 -3.39 10.69 -26.25
C THR A 156 -2.95 12.13 -26.56
N ASP A 157 -3.73 12.85 -27.37
CA ASP A 157 -3.44 14.23 -27.78
C ASP A 157 -3.63 15.27 -26.67
N GLY A 158 -4.08 14.87 -25.49
CA GLY A 158 -4.26 15.72 -24.30
C GLY A 158 -4.33 14.90 -23.01
N PRO A 159 -4.34 15.57 -21.85
CA PRO A 159 -4.45 14.89 -20.57
C PRO A 159 -5.83 14.25 -20.37
N VAL A 160 -5.87 13.09 -19.70
CA VAL A 160 -7.13 12.46 -19.27
C VAL A 160 -7.72 13.17 -18.05
N VAL A 161 -6.89 13.72 -17.14
CA VAL A 161 -7.31 14.63 -16.07
C VAL A 161 -6.51 15.92 -16.19
N ALA A 162 -7.21 17.02 -16.42
CA ALA A 162 -6.60 18.33 -16.59
C ALA A 162 -6.04 18.89 -15.27
N PRO A 163 -5.10 19.86 -15.32
CA PRO A 163 -4.62 20.57 -14.15
C PRO A 163 -5.77 21.16 -13.32
N LYS A 164 -5.67 21.05 -11.98
CA LYS A 164 -6.67 21.57 -11.03
C LYS A 164 -6.18 22.92 -10.45
N PRO A 165 -6.83 24.06 -10.80
CA PRO A 165 -6.46 25.35 -10.24
C PRO A 165 -6.61 25.37 -8.71
N ASP A 166 -5.68 26.04 -8.01
CA ASP A 166 -5.67 26.21 -6.55
C ASP A 166 -6.50 27.42 -6.06
N GLY A 167 -6.97 28.23 -7.00
CA GLY A 167 -7.71 29.46 -6.74
C GLY A 167 -6.84 30.68 -6.42
N ASN A 168 -5.52 30.54 -6.39
CA ASN A 168 -4.55 31.60 -6.08
C ASN A 168 -3.63 31.91 -7.27
N GLY A 169 -3.98 31.42 -8.46
CA GLY A 169 -3.18 31.59 -9.67
C GLY A 169 -2.17 30.48 -9.94
N GLY A 170 -2.14 29.43 -9.10
CA GLY A 170 -1.38 28.21 -9.27
C GLY A 170 -2.27 26.98 -9.47
N PHE A 171 -1.68 25.81 -9.30
CA PHE A 171 -2.35 24.52 -9.47
C PHE A 171 -2.04 23.60 -8.28
N PHE A 172 -3.06 22.82 -7.86
CA PHE A 172 -2.83 21.68 -6.99
C PHE A 172 -2.11 20.56 -7.75
N GLY A 173 -1.44 19.67 -7.03
CA GLY A 173 -0.84 18.47 -7.61
C GLY A 173 -1.91 17.54 -8.19
N THR A 174 -2.18 17.66 -9.50
CA THR A 174 -2.95 16.65 -10.25
C THR A 174 -1.95 15.55 -10.66
N ILE A 175 -1.59 14.70 -9.68
CA ILE A 175 -0.52 13.70 -9.78
C ILE A 175 -1.01 12.34 -9.28
N ASP A 176 -0.18 11.31 -9.40
CA ASP A 176 -0.32 10.00 -8.77
C ASP A 176 -1.62 9.29 -9.17
N PRO A 177 -1.79 8.96 -10.46
CA PRO A 177 -2.99 8.29 -10.94
C PRO A 177 -3.10 6.85 -10.41
N ALA A 178 -4.32 6.45 -10.04
CA ALA A 178 -4.66 5.06 -9.76
C ALA A 178 -6.03 4.76 -10.36
N MET A 179 -6.10 3.89 -11.35
CA MET A 179 -7.34 3.52 -12.02
C MET A 179 -7.97 2.29 -11.37
N LEU A 180 -9.28 2.27 -11.31
CA LEU A 180 -10.08 1.12 -10.86
C LEU A 180 -11.26 0.92 -11.80
N THR A 181 -11.50 -0.32 -12.25
CA THR A 181 -12.81 -0.74 -12.74
C THR A 181 -13.63 -1.25 -11.56
N ALA A 182 -14.69 -0.55 -11.22
CA ALA A 182 -15.53 -0.86 -10.08
C ALA A 182 -16.53 -2.00 -10.37
N ALA A 183 -17.16 -2.52 -9.33
CA ALA A 183 -18.13 -3.62 -9.44
C ALA A 183 -19.39 -3.27 -10.26
N ASP A 184 -19.66 -2.00 -10.51
CA ASP A 184 -20.70 -1.51 -11.41
C ASP A 184 -20.27 -1.46 -12.90
N GLY A 185 -19.01 -1.84 -13.18
CA GLY A 185 -18.40 -1.82 -14.51
C GLY A 185 -17.87 -0.48 -14.95
N LYS A 186 -18.04 0.57 -14.16
CA LYS A 186 -17.50 1.89 -14.45
C LYS A 186 -16.04 2.00 -14.05
N ARG A 187 -15.32 2.86 -14.76
CA ARG A 187 -13.90 3.15 -14.50
C ARG A 187 -13.76 4.47 -13.75
N TYR A 188 -12.87 4.47 -12.77
CA TYR A 188 -12.61 5.61 -11.90
C TYR A 188 -11.12 5.87 -11.82
N MET A 189 -10.72 7.15 -11.92
CA MET A 189 -9.36 7.63 -11.72
C MET A 189 -9.27 8.34 -10.37
N TYR A 190 -8.43 7.85 -9.49
CA TYR A 190 -8.03 8.55 -8.28
C TYR A 190 -6.73 9.27 -8.57
N SER A 191 -6.65 10.54 -8.24
CA SER A 191 -5.44 11.33 -8.40
C SER A 191 -5.43 12.50 -7.43
N GLY A 192 -4.24 12.98 -7.08
CA GLY A 192 -4.06 14.14 -6.24
C GLY A 192 -2.80 14.08 -5.41
N GLY A 193 -2.22 15.23 -5.15
CA GLY A 193 -1.05 15.41 -4.31
C GLY A 193 -1.38 15.82 -2.89
N PHE A 194 -0.34 15.91 -2.05
CA PHE A 194 -0.43 16.21 -0.63
C PHE A 194 -1.30 17.44 -0.33
N TYR A 195 -1.05 18.58 -0.98
CA TYR A 195 -1.74 19.84 -0.66
C TYR A 195 -3.20 19.87 -1.08
N GLY A 196 -3.56 19.23 -2.19
CA GLY A 196 -4.92 19.24 -2.73
C GLY A 196 -5.78 18.07 -2.29
N GLY A 197 -5.16 17.05 -1.70
CA GLY A 197 -5.80 15.78 -1.40
C GLY A 197 -6.18 14.97 -2.64
N ILE A 198 -6.59 13.72 -2.43
CA ILE A 198 -7.00 12.80 -3.50
C ILE A 198 -8.44 13.09 -3.90
N SER A 199 -8.66 13.16 -5.21
CA SER A 199 -9.98 13.23 -5.83
C SER A 199 -10.23 11.99 -6.70
N VAL A 200 -11.50 11.61 -6.89
CA VAL A 200 -11.91 10.55 -7.80
C VAL A 200 -12.72 11.16 -8.96
N THR A 201 -12.35 10.75 -10.17
CA THR A 201 -13.00 11.17 -11.42
C THR A 201 -13.51 9.92 -12.14
N GLU A 202 -14.77 9.92 -12.64
CA GLU A 202 -15.28 8.85 -13.49
C GLU A 202 -14.61 8.96 -14.86
N LEU A 203 -14.24 7.83 -15.45
CA LEU A 203 -13.68 7.75 -16.80
C LEU A 203 -14.71 7.21 -17.79
N SER A 204 -14.50 7.50 -19.07
CA SER A 204 -15.20 6.85 -20.18
C SER A 204 -14.97 5.33 -20.17
N SER A 205 -15.83 4.59 -20.87
CA SER A 205 -15.74 3.13 -20.94
C SER A 205 -14.43 2.61 -21.55
N ASP A 206 -13.78 3.40 -22.41
CA ASP A 206 -12.45 3.09 -22.96
C ASP A 206 -11.28 3.51 -22.04
N GLY A 207 -11.58 4.20 -20.92
CA GLY A 207 -10.59 4.66 -19.95
C GLY A 207 -9.76 5.88 -20.40
N LEU A 208 -10.05 6.48 -21.56
CA LEU A 208 -9.18 7.50 -22.15
C LEU A 208 -9.62 8.95 -21.88
N HIS A 209 -10.81 9.14 -21.31
CA HIS A 209 -11.37 10.47 -21.07
C HIS A 209 -12.01 10.56 -19.69
N ALA A 210 -11.82 11.69 -19.00
CA ALA A 210 -12.56 12.00 -17.78
C ALA A 210 -14.02 12.35 -18.09
N VAL A 211 -14.95 11.90 -17.25
CA VAL A 211 -16.39 12.14 -17.36
C VAL A 211 -16.89 12.80 -16.08
N GLY A 212 -17.47 13.98 -16.21
CA GLY A 212 -18.04 14.72 -15.09
C GLY A 212 -16.98 15.44 -14.23
N THR A 213 -17.39 15.82 -13.03
CA THR A 213 -16.58 16.63 -12.11
C THR A 213 -15.87 15.73 -11.08
N PRO A 214 -14.60 15.96 -10.80
CA PRO A 214 -13.88 15.25 -9.74
C PRO A 214 -14.55 15.44 -8.37
N THR A 215 -14.57 14.38 -7.56
CA THR A 215 -15.04 14.40 -6.17
C THR A 215 -13.85 14.19 -5.25
N GLN A 216 -13.59 15.12 -4.35
CA GLN A 216 -12.51 14.97 -3.35
C GLN A 216 -12.89 13.90 -2.32
N VAL A 217 -12.00 12.93 -2.06
CA VAL A 217 -12.23 11.77 -1.20
C VAL A 217 -11.28 11.69 0.01
N THR A 218 -10.28 12.58 0.06
CA THR A 218 -9.43 12.76 1.25
C THR A 218 -9.30 14.24 1.59
N VAL A 219 -8.93 14.54 2.82
CA VAL A 219 -8.55 15.91 3.22
C VAL A 219 -7.27 16.32 2.48
N GLY A 220 -7.08 17.60 2.22
CA GLY A 220 -5.78 18.17 1.81
C GLY A 220 -4.75 18.13 2.95
N ASP A 221 -3.49 18.37 2.62
CA ASP A 221 -2.36 18.42 3.54
C ASP A 221 -2.09 17.09 4.27
N ARG A 222 -2.39 15.96 3.60
CA ARG A 222 -2.24 14.64 4.23
C ARG A 222 -1.85 13.50 3.28
N TYR A 223 -2.56 13.29 2.19
CA TYR A 223 -2.45 12.08 1.36
C TYR A 223 -2.12 12.38 -0.09
N GLU A 224 -1.29 11.48 -0.66
CA GLU A 224 -0.99 11.34 -2.08
C GLU A 224 -0.75 9.87 -2.41
N GLY A 225 -0.23 9.53 -3.61
CA GLY A 225 0.12 8.14 -3.96
C GLY A 225 -1.02 7.17 -3.78
N ALA A 226 -2.18 7.48 -4.38
CA ALA A 226 -3.39 6.68 -4.24
C ALA A 226 -3.24 5.29 -4.85
N TYR A 227 -3.82 4.28 -4.21
CA TYR A 227 -4.07 2.97 -4.81
C TYR A 227 -5.39 2.41 -4.27
N VAL A 228 -6.18 1.77 -5.14
CA VAL A 228 -7.49 1.27 -4.74
C VAL A 228 -7.62 -0.21 -5.05
N VAL A 229 -8.06 -0.99 -4.05
CA VAL A 229 -8.32 -2.42 -4.17
C VAL A 229 -9.79 -2.70 -3.83
N TYR A 230 -10.48 -3.46 -4.70
CA TYR A 230 -11.79 -4.01 -4.37
C TYR A 230 -11.64 -5.41 -3.78
N ARG A 231 -12.15 -5.61 -2.55
CA ARG A 231 -12.09 -6.91 -1.87
C ARG A 231 -13.28 -7.11 -0.95
N ASP A 232 -13.89 -8.30 -1.00
CA ASP A 232 -14.98 -8.70 -0.12
C ASP A 232 -16.14 -7.68 -0.08
N GLY A 233 -16.42 -7.04 -1.21
CA GLY A 233 -17.47 -6.03 -1.36
C GLY A 233 -17.13 -4.67 -0.77
N TRP A 234 -15.85 -4.35 -0.55
CA TRP A 234 -15.35 -3.05 -0.13
C TRP A 234 -14.30 -2.51 -1.09
N TYR A 235 -14.34 -1.22 -1.33
CA TYR A 235 -13.25 -0.46 -1.94
C TYR A 235 -12.34 0.05 -0.83
N TYR A 236 -11.06 -0.31 -0.89
CA TYR A 236 -10.02 0.18 0.01
C TYR A 236 -9.21 1.23 -0.73
N LEU A 237 -9.40 2.50 -0.36
CA LEU A 237 -8.51 3.56 -0.79
C LEU A 237 -7.32 3.58 0.16
N MET A 238 -6.14 3.37 -0.39
CA MET A 238 -4.87 3.49 0.30
C MET A 238 -4.14 4.71 -0.23
N GLY A 239 -3.69 5.55 0.68
CA GLY A 239 -2.91 6.75 0.36
C GLY A 239 -1.64 6.81 1.20
N SER A 240 -0.59 7.33 0.61
CA SER A 240 0.65 7.64 1.30
C SER A 240 0.54 8.99 1.98
N SER A 241 1.08 9.10 3.18
CA SER A 241 0.92 10.25 4.05
C SER A 241 2.27 10.79 4.51
N MET A 242 2.34 12.09 4.75
CA MET A 242 3.51 12.85 5.12
C MET A 242 4.48 13.05 3.94
N ASN A 243 5.70 13.53 4.21
CA ASN A 243 6.66 13.82 3.15
C ASN A 243 7.37 12.57 2.61
N CYS A 244 7.45 12.45 1.28
CA CYS A 244 8.09 11.33 0.58
C CYS A 244 9.62 11.43 0.53
N CYS A 245 10.15 12.66 0.66
CA CYS A 245 11.43 12.98 0.03
C CYS A 245 12.32 13.88 0.91
N ALA A 246 12.41 13.55 2.21
CA ALA A 246 13.24 14.27 3.19
C ALA A 246 14.51 13.49 3.60
N GLY A 247 15.05 12.67 2.70
CA GLY A 247 16.24 11.87 3.00
C GLY A 247 16.04 11.00 4.24
N PRO A 248 16.98 11.06 5.22
CA PRO A 248 16.94 10.19 6.40
C PRO A 248 15.82 10.50 7.39
N THR A 249 15.06 11.57 7.18
CA THR A 249 13.90 11.95 8.00
C THR A 249 12.56 11.73 7.31
N THR A 250 12.55 11.03 6.18
CA THR A 250 11.33 10.70 5.44
C THR A 250 10.37 9.88 6.30
N GLY A 251 9.19 10.45 6.57
CA GLY A 251 8.15 9.81 7.41
C GLY A 251 7.02 9.16 6.63
N TYR A 252 7.14 9.08 5.32
CA TYR A 252 6.15 8.50 4.42
C TYR A 252 5.63 7.15 4.93
N SER A 253 4.32 6.94 4.88
CA SER A 253 3.65 5.74 5.38
C SER A 253 2.32 5.57 4.65
N VAL A 254 1.83 4.35 4.49
CA VAL A 254 0.57 4.07 3.80
C VAL A 254 -0.55 3.82 4.80
N PHE A 255 -1.68 4.48 4.58
CA PHE A 255 -2.91 4.33 5.37
C PHE A 255 -4.08 3.98 4.47
N ALA A 256 -5.04 3.23 5.01
CA ALA A 256 -6.24 2.79 4.32
C ALA A 256 -7.53 3.32 4.97
N GLY A 257 -8.47 3.71 4.12
CA GLY A 257 -9.89 3.80 4.44
C GLY A 257 -10.68 2.89 3.50
N ARG A 258 -11.90 2.48 3.88
CA ARG A 258 -12.74 1.65 3.02
C ARG A 258 -14.15 2.20 2.87
N SER A 259 -14.78 1.91 1.74
CA SER A 259 -16.14 2.33 1.41
C SER A 259 -16.89 1.25 0.66
N LYS A 260 -18.23 1.31 0.68
CA LYS A 260 -19.09 0.52 -0.23
C LYS A 260 -19.26 1.17 -1.60
N SER A 261 -18.85 2.41 -1.75
CA SER A 261 -18.91 3.18 -3.00
C SER A 261 -17.48 3.52 -3.45
N PRO A 262 -17.17 3.48 -4.76
CA PRO A 262 -15.89 3.94 -5.28
C PRO A 262 -15.65 5.45 -5.07
N LYS A 263 -16.72 6.21 -4.81
CA LYS A 263 -16.67 7.66 -4.53
C LYS A 263 -16.64 8.01 -3.04
N GLY A 264 -16.42 7.01 -2.16
CA GLY A 264 -16.39 7.20 -0.71
C GLY A 264 -17.78 7.37 -0.06
N PRO A 265 -17.86 7.90 1.18
CA PRO A 265 -16.72 8.25 2.03
C PRO A 265 -15.89 7.01 2.41
N PHE A 266 -14.58 7.17 2.49
CA PHE A 266 -13.65 6.13 2.92
C PHE A 266 -13.39 6.27 4.43
N LEU A 267 -13.81 5.26 5.20
CA LEU A 267 -13.68 5.25 6.66
C LEU A 267 -12.56 4.30 7.09
N ASP A 268 -11.79 4.72 8.08
CA ASP A 268 -10.77 3.88 8.71
C ASP A 268 -11.37 2.86 9.69
N ALA A 269 -10.53 2.05 10.35
CA ALA A 269 -10.97 1.03 11.31
C ALA A 269 -11.64 1.61 12.56
N SER A 270 -11.43 2.89 12.87
CA SER A 270 -12.10 3.61 13.98
C SER A 270 -13.41 4.28 13.55
N GLY A 271 -13.74 4.25 12.24
CA GLY A 271 -14.89 4.92 11.66
C GLY A 271 -14.65 6.37 11.26
N ALA A 272 -13.41 6.88 11.36
CA ALA A 272 -13.06 8.21 10.90
C ALA A 272 -12.95 8.27 9.37
N SER A 273 -13.46 9.33 8.76
CA SER A 273 -13.32 9.57 7.34
C SER A 273 -11.91 10.07 7.00
N LEU A 274 -11.36 9.63 5.84
CA LEU A 274 -10.11 10.20 5.31
C LEU A 274 -10.25 11.67 4.87
N SER A 275 -11.47 12.22 4.90
CA SER A 275 -11.76 13.63 4.58
C SER A 275 -11.93 14.52 5.81
N GLU A 276 -11.78 13.98 7.03
CA GLU A 276 -11.90 14.76 8.27
C GLU A 276 -10.64 15.56 8.60
N SER A 277 -10.80 16.70 9.27
CA SER A 277 -9.69 17.53 9.75
C SER A 277 -8.83 16.80 10.80
N ARG A 278 -9.44 16.06 11.72
CA ARG A 278 -8.75 15.14 12.65
C ARG A 278 -8.42 13.85 11.94
N VAL A 279 -7.29 13.88 11.28
CA VAL A 279 -6.94 12.84 10.32
C VAL A 279 -6.67 11.51 11.01
N GLY A 280 -7.29 10.46 10.45
CA GLY A 280 -7.09 9.07 10.85
C GLY A 280 -6.36 8.27 9.78
N GLY A 281 -6.92 7.12 9.47
CA GLY A 281 -6.39 6.14 8.52
C GLY A 281 -5.86 4.89 9.21
N THR A 282 -6.20 3.74 8.66
CA THR A 282 -5.72 2.45 9.16
C THR A 282 -4.35 2.16 8.58
N THR A 283 -3.31 2.07 9.40
CA THR A 283 -1.94 1.83 8.95
C THR A 283 -1.82 0.54 8.13
N VAL A 284 -1.30 0.62 6.93
CA VAL A 284 -0.95 -0.51 6.05
C VAL A 284 0.53 -0.85 6.20
N ILE A 285 1.40 0.16 6.05
CA ILE A 285 2.84 0.04 6.23
C ILE A 285 3.40 1.34 6.83
N THR A 286 4.34 1.20 7.74
CA THR A 286 5.18 2.28 8.29
C THR A 286 6.55 1.73 8.64
N GLN A 287 7.54 2.59 8.78
CA GLN A 287 8.89 2.22 9.18
C GLN A 287 8.94 1.59 10.58
N ASN A 288 9.85 0.66 10.79
CA ASN A 288 9.91 -0.19 11.98
C ASN A 288 11.23 -0.09 12.77
N GLY A 289 12.09 0.86 12.44
CA GLY A 289 13.39 1.06 13.10
C GLY A 289 14.55 0.24 12.50
N ASN A 290 14.31 -0.52 11.43
CA ASN A 290 15.38 -1.12 10.63
C ASN A 290 16.00 -0.09 9.66
N LYS A 291 16.69 -0.52 8.61
CA LYS A 291 17.32 0.41 7.66
C LYS A 291 16.32 1.15 6.76
N TRP A 292 15.10 0.63 6.58
CA TRP A 292 14.10 1.17 5.64
C TRP A 292 13.19 2.18 6.31
N ILE A 293 13.22 3.42 5.84
CA ILE A 293 12.36 4.53 6.27
C ILE A 293 11.51 5.03 5.11
N GLY A 294 10.43 5.71 5.42
CA GLY A 294 9.54 6.32 4.44
C GLY A 294 8.93 5.34 3.42
N PRO A 295 8.39 4.17 3.83
CA PRO A 295 7.77 3.24 2.89
C PRO A 295 6.45 3.80 2.39
N GLY A 296 6.33 3.97 1.07
CA GLY A 296 5.10 4.51 0.46
C GLY A 296 5.07 4.43 -1.04
N HIS A 297 4.11 5.14 -1.62
CA HIS A 297 3.76 5.13 -3.04
C HIS A 297 3.82 3.71 -3.63
N HIS A 298 2.71 3.01 -3.54
CA HIS A 298 2.68 1.56 -3.64
C HIS A 298 1.73 1.06 -4.71
N ALA A 299 1.97 -0.17 -5.19
CA ALA A 299 1.04 -0.98 -5.94
C ALA A 299 0.80 -2.31 -5.22
N PHE A 300 -0.28 -3.00 -5.58
CA PHE A 300 -0.61 -4.34 -5.09
C PHE A 300 -0.50 -5.36 -6.20
N LEU A 301 -0.13 -6.58 -5.84
CA LEU A 301 -0.27 -7.76 -6.68
C LEU A 301 -0.77 -8.94 -5.86
N THR A 302 -1.47 -9.86 -6.51
CA THR A 302 -1.83 -11.17 -5.93
C THR A 302 -1.05 -12.25 -6.66
N ASP A 303 -0.31 -13.07 -5.93
CA ASP A 303 0.49 -14.15 -6.50
C ASP A 303 -0.34 -15.40 -6.83
N ALA A 304 0.28 -16.40 -7.49
CA ALA A 304 -0.40 -17.63 -7.89
C ALA A 304 -0.90 -18.48 -6.70
N ALA A 305 -0.41 -18.26 -5.48
CA ALA A 305 -0.91 -18.88 -4.26
C ALA A 305 -2.00 -18.04 -3.56
N GLY A 306 -2.45 -16.95 -4.17
CA GLY A 306 -3.46 -16.05 -3.62
C GLY A 306 -2.99 -15.19 -2.46
N GLN A 307 -1.67 -15.04 -2.30
CA GLN A 307 -1.06 -14.11 -1.34
C GLN A 307 -0.96 -12.73 -1.97
N ASP A 308 -1.52 -11.73 -1.31
CA ASP A 308 -1.37 -10.34 -1.71
C ASP A 308 -0.02 -9.78 -1.24
N HIS A 309 0.60 -8.98 -2.10
CA HIS A 309 1.85 -8.28 -1.83
C HIS A 309 1.71 -6.80 -2.12
N ILE A 310 2.46 -5.99 -1.37
CA ILE A 310 2.66 -4.56 -1.62
C ILE A 310 4.04 -4.38 -2.24
N VAL A 311 4.09 -3.70 -3.38
CA VAL A 311 5.31 -3.20 -4.03
C VAL A 311 5.36 -1.70 -3.80
N TYR A 312 6.45 -1.18 -3.31
CA TYR A 312 6.55 0.20 -2.83
C TYR A 312 7.99 0.69 -2.92
N HIS A 313 8.21 1.98 -2.72
CA HIS A 313 9.56 2.46 -2.47
C HIS A 313 9.81 2.73 -0.98
N ALA A 314 11.07 2.69 -0.56
CA ALA A 314 11.53 3.17 0.74
C ALA A 314 12.97 3.67 0.62
N ILE A 315 13.46 4.36 1.64
CA ILE A 315 14.81 4.94 1.66
C ILE A 315 15.67 4.16 2.66
N ASP A 316 16.90 3.80 2.27
CA ASP A 316 17.89 3.32 3.23
C ASP A 316 18.42 4.52 4.03
N ARG A 317 18.13 4.56 5.35
CA ARG A 317 18.54 5.66 6.22
C ARG A 317 20.05 5.88 6.31
N GLY A 318 20.85 4.87 5.96
CA GLY A 318 22.31 4.94 5.93
C GLY A 318 22.88 5.54 4.65
N THR A 319 22.13 5.51 3.55
CA THR A 319 22.52 6.05 2.23
C THR A 319 21.34 6.71 1.53
N PRO A 320 20.76 7.79 2.12
CA PRO A 320 19.44 8.29 1.71
C PRO A 320 19.44 9.07 0.39
N TRP A 321 20.61 9.50 -0.09
CA TRP A 321 20.74 10.37 -1.26
C TRP A 321 21.47 9.67 -2.40
N LEU A 322 21.07 9.93 -3.64
CA LEU A 322 21.86 9.56 -4.82
C LEU A 322 23.12 10.42 -4.92
N THR A 323 22.98 11.71 -4.63
CA THR A 323 24.09 12.67 -4.55
C THR A 323 23.86 13.60 -3.37
N ASP A 324 24.84 13.72 -2.49
CA ASP A 324 24.83 14.64 -1.36
C ASP A 324 25.66 15.89 -1.77
N PRO A 325 25.27 17.13 -1.40
CA PRO A 325 24.19 17.49 -0.47
C PRO A 325 22.81 17.70 -1.13
N PHE A 326 22.72 17.84 -2.46
CA PHE A 326 21.50 18.23 -3.17
C PHE A 326 20.94 17.12 -4.07
N GLY A 327 21.19 15.87 -3.69
CA GLY A 327 20.78 14.72 -4.47
C GLY A 327 19.30 14.42 -4.43
N ILE A 328 18.86 13.64 -5.41
CA ILE A 328 17.58 12.96 -5.43
C ILE A 328 17.59 11.91 -4.30
N ASN A 329 16.45 11.70 -3.65
CA ASN A 329 16.32 10.64 -2.66
C ASN A 329 16.52 9.27 -3.32
N ARG A 330 17.31 8.42 -2.68
CA ARG A 330 17.53 7.05 -3.11
C ARG A 330 16.32 6.21 -2.70
N ARG A 331 15.41 5.98 -3.63
CA ARG A 331 14.11 5.31 -3.44
C ARG A 331 14.04 4.00 -4.22
N PRO A 332 14.77 2.94 -3.84
CA PRO A 332 14.68 1.64 -4.49
C PRO A 332 13.30 1.02 -4.35
N MET A 333 12.99 0.05 -5.23
CA MET A 333 11.77 -0.73 -5.18
C MET A 333 11.90 -1.90 -4.16
N LEU A 334 10.89 -2.03 -3.31
CA LEU A 334 10.76 -3.08 -2.30
C LEU A 334 9.47 -3.87 -2.50
N ILE A 335 9.41 -5.09 -1.93
CA ILE A 335 8.22 -5.91 -1.90
C ILE A 335 8.07 -6.62 -0.55
N ASP A 336 6.85 -6.65 -0.01
CA ASP A 336 6.49 -7.42 1.17
C ASP A 336 5.07 -7.97 1.05
N ARG A 337 4.77 -9.04 1.81
CA ARG A 337 3.41 -9.60 1.81
C ARG A 337 2.43 -8.70 2.53
N ILE A 338 1.17 -8.74 2.10
CA ILE A 338 0.01 -8.16 2.80
C ILE A 338 -0.77 -9.28 3.50
N ASP A 339 -1.00 -9.10 4.79
CA ASP A 339 -1.88 -9.94 5.59
C ASP A 339 -3.18 -9.19 5.86
N TRP A 340 -4.32 -9.79 5.54
CA TRP A 340 -5.65 -9.23 5.82
C TRP A 340 -6.10 -9.66 7.22
N ILE A 341 -5.98 -8.73 8.17
CA ILE A 341 -6.31 -8.97 9.59
C ILE A 341 -7.48 -8.09 9.99
N ASP A 342 -8.55 -8.71 10.51
CA ASP A 342 -9.80 -8.04 10.87
C ASP A 342 -10.41 -7.22 9.71
N GLY A 343 -10.18 -7.70 8.47
CA GLY A 343 -10.64 -7.06 7.24
C GLY A 343 -9.82 -5.82 6.83
N TRP A 344 -8.59 -5.66 7.31
CA TRP A 344 -7.68 -4.57 6.96
C TRP A 344 -6.33 -5.07 6.45
N PRO A 345 -5.75 -4.43 5.41
CA PRO A 345 -4.43 -4.79 4.90
C PRO A 345 -3.34 -4.39 5.91
N ARG A 346 -2.41 -5.30 6.15
CA ARG A 346 -1.27 -5.10 7.07
C ARG A 346 -0.01 -5.70 6.48
N THR A 347 1.00 -4.91 6.26
CA THR A 347 2.28 -5.42 5.75
C THR A 347 2.93 -6.29 6.82
N ARG A 348 3.16 -7.58 6.48
CA ARG A 348 3.79 -8.56 7.38
C ARG A 348 3.18 -8.58 8.78
N ALA A 349 1.85 -8.61 8.85
CA ALA A 349 1.10 -8.54 10.12
C ALA A 349 1.40 -7.29 10.97
N GLY A 350 1.79 -6.17 10.37
CA GLY A 350 2.15 -4.93 11.06
C GLY A 350 3.64 -4.80 11.42
N LEU A 351 4.49 -5.71 10.92
CA LEU A 351 5.95 -5.62 11.13
C LEU A 351 6.63 -4.59 10.22
N GLY A 352 5.93 -4.04 9.21
CA GLY A 352 6.52 -3.07 8.28
C GLY A 352 7.53 -3.67 7.30
N PRO A 353 8.45 -2.86 6.73
CA PRO A 353 9.43 -3.30 5.73
C PRO A 353 10.33 -4.44 6.22
N SER A 354 10.63 -5.41 5.32
CA SER A 354 11.64 -6.45 5.60
C SER A 354 13.03 -5.99 5.18
N GLU A 355 14.06 -6.38 5.95
CA GLU A 355 15.47 -6.24 5.57
C GLU A 355 16.20 -7.58 5.45
N THR A 356 15.51 -8.67 5.78
CA THR A 356 16.02 -10.04 5.69
C THR A 356 15.30 -10.79 4.58
N PRO A 357 15.87 -11.89 4.05
CA PRO A 357 15.22 -12.70 3.03
C PRO A 357 13.81 -13.12 3.42
N GLN A 358 12.85 -12.96 2.50
CA GLN A 358 11.45 -13.34 2.63
C GLN A 358 11.07 -14.29 1.49
N PRO A 359 10.03 -15.14 1.65
CA PRO A 359 9.49 -15.88 0.54
C PRO A 359 9.10 -14.93 -0.61
N ALA A 360 9.59 -15.22 -1.82
CA ALA A 360 9.21 -14.48 -3.01
C ALA A 360 7.76 -14.78 -3.39
N PRO A 361 7.06 -13.87 -4.11
CA PRO A 361 5.76 -14.16 -4.70
C PRO A 361 5.80 -15.44 -5.53
N THR A 362 4.77 -16.27 -5.39
CA THR A 362 4.64 -17.53 -6.13
C THR A 362 4.22 -17.26 -7.57
N THR A 363 5.06 -17.56 -8.55
CA THR A 363 4.79 -17.28 -9.97
C THR A 363 4.52 -18.53 -10.83
N GLY A 364 4.97 -19.69 -10.38
CA GLY A 364 4.85 -20.92 -11.16
C GLY A 364 3.60 -21.73 -10.84
N SER A 365 3.30 -22.74 -11.67
CA SER A 365 2.21 -23.71 -11.47
C SER A 365 2.69 -24.98 -10.78
N ALA A 366 1.73 -25.72 -10.19
CA ALA A 366 1.88 -27.12 -9.78
C ALA A 366 1.07 -28.01 -10.74
N ALA A 367 0.81 -29.28 -10.34
CA ALA A 367 0.02 -30.22 -11.14
C ALA A 367 0.59 -30.50 -12.55
N GLY A 368 1.92 -30.42 -12.68
CA GLY A 368 2.63 -30.75 -13.92
C GLY A 368 2.31 -29.83 -15.11
N ILE A 369 1.91 -28.59 -14.83
CA ILE A 369 1.56 -27.61 -15.86
C ILE A 369 2.71 -26.62 -16.01
N ASN A 370 3.13 -26.38 -17.26
CA ASN A 370 3.88 -25.17 -17.60
C ASN A 370 2.87 -24.03 -17.77
N SER A 371 2.95 -22.98 -16.96
CA SER A 371 1.98 -21.89 -16.99
C SER A 371 1.89 -21.17 -18.33
N THR A 372 3.02 -20.98 -19.01
CA THR A 372 3.12 -20.28 -20.31
C THR A 372 3.05 -21.19 -21.53
N ASP A 373 2.85 -22.48 -21.34
CA ASP A 373 2.52 -23.47 -22.37
C ASP A 373 1.69 -24.59 -21.71
N PRO A 374 0.42 -24.33 -21.38
CA PRO A 374 -0.36 -25.22 -20.55
C PRO A 374 -0.85 -26.50 -21.26
N ALA A 375 -0.96 -26.49 -22.58
CA ALA A 375 -1.57 -27.57 -23.36
C ALA A 375 -0.95 -28.94 -23.11
N PRO A 376 0.39 -29.11 -23.01
CA PRO A 376 0.99 -30.44 -22.73
C PRO A 376 0.58 -31.00 -21.37
N GLY A 377 0.16 -30.15 -20.40
CA GLY A 377 -0.31 -30.55 -19.08
C GLY A 377 -1.80 -30.88 -19.00
N ILE A 378 -2.55 -30.77 -20.09
CA ILE A 378 -4.01 -30.91 -20.12
C ILE A 378 -4.45 -32.00 -21.09
N HIS A 379 -5.26 -32.95 -20.63
CA HIS A 379 -6.00 -33.86 -21.48
C HIS A 379 -7.18 -33.14 -22.14
N GLY A 380 -7.42 -33.40 -23.44
CA GLY A 380 -8.55 -32.82 -24.17
C GLY A 380 -8.35 -31.37 -24.63
N ALA A 381 -7.13 -30.83 -24.48
CA ALA A 381 -6.77 -29.55 -25.05
C ALA A 381 -5.90 -29.68 -26.28
N THR A 382 -6.03 -28.75 -27.23
CA THR A 382 -5.16 -28.60 -28.41
C THR A 382 -4.21 -27.43 -28.17
N ARG A 383 -2.91 -27.66 -28.42
CA ARG A 383 -1.91 -26.58 -28.35
C ARG A 383 -2.05 -25.66 -29.56
N LEU A 384 -2.18 -24.37 -29.31
CA LEU A 384 -2.13 -23.31 -30.32
C LEU A 384 -0.77 -22.62 -30.29
N ALA A 385 -0.37 -22.03 -31.41
CA ALA A 385 0.78 -21.13 -31.44
C ALA A 385 0.55 -19.90 -30.60
N GLY A 386 1.61 -19.30 -30.03
CA GLY A 386 1.56 -18.03 -29.35
C GLY A 386 1.17 -16.88 -30.28
N ASP A 387 0.70 -15.81 -29.68
CA ASP A 387 0.44 -14.52 -30.35
C ASP A 387 1.51 -13.48 -29.93
N GLN A 388 1.34 -12.22 -30.35
CA GLN A 388 2.29 -11.15 -29.97
C GLN A 388 2.39 -10.89 -28.47
N LEU A 389 1.40 -11.35 -27.70
CA LEU A 389 1.22 -11.00 -26.29
C LEU A 389 1.59 -12.14 -25.36
N GLY A 390 1.65 -13.39 -25.85
CA GLY A 390 1.87 -14.54 -25.00
C GLY A 390 2.47 -15.72 -25.71
N GLY A 391 2.82 -16.73 -24.92
CA GLY A 391 3.31 -18.03 -25.37
C GLY A 391 2.22 -18.90 -26.02
N PRO A 392 2.52 -20.18 -26.28
CA PRO A 392 1.53 -21.13 -26.76
C PRO A 392 0.38 -21.31 -25.79
N SER A 393 -0.86 -21.33 -26.28
CA SER A 393 -2.06 -21.51 -25.48
C SER A 393 -2.69 -22.89 -25.61
N ALA A 394 -3.65 -23.21 -24.76
CA ALA A 394 -4.41 -24.45 -24.76
C ALA A 394 -5.87 -24.22 -25.19
N ALA A 395 -6.25 -24.65 -26.38
CA ALA A 395 -7.65 -24.60 -26.81
C ALA A 395 -8.45 -25.78 -26.21
N VAL A 396 -9.46 -25.45 -25.45
CA VAL A 396 -10.48 -26.39 -24.94
C VAL A 396 -11.70 -26.33 -25.83
N ARG A 397 -12.18 -27.51 -26.25
CA ARG A 397 -13.37 -27.69 -27.09
C ARG A 397 -14.15 -28.90 -26.52
N GLY A 398 -15.10 -28.64 -25.61
CA GLY A 398 -15.82 -29.70 -24.91
C GLY A 398 -15.30 -29.95 -23.51
N VAL A 399 -14.70 -31.11 -23.23
CA VAL A 399 -14.20 -31.51 -21.91
C VAL A 399 -12.67 -31.56 -21.90
N ALA A 400 -12.04 -30.94 -20.94
CA ALA A 400 -10.61 -31.00 -20.71
C ALA A 400 -10.31 -31.14 -19.20
N ALA A 401 -9.14 -31.68 -18.86
CA ALA A 401 -8.70 -31.79 -17.46
C ALA A 401 -7.17 -31.81 -17.35
N THR A 402 -6.63 -31.35 -16.23
CA THR A 402 -5.19 -31.47 -15.93
C THR A 402 -4.80 -32.96 -15.89
N LYS A 403 -3.61 -33.28 -16.39
CA LYS A 403 -3.05 -34.66 -16.36
C LYS A 403 -2.78 -35.12 -14.93
N GLN A 404 -2.39 -34.21 -14.05
CA GLN A 404 -2.14 -34.48 -12.65
C GLN A 404 -3.26 -33.88 -11.80
N SER A 405 -3.48 -34.48 -10.64
CA SER A 405 -4.43 -33.95 -9.66
C SER A 405 -3.89 -32.65 -9.02
N ALA A 406 -4.76 -31.67 -8.87
CA ALA A 406 -4.53 -30.53 -8.03
C ALA A 406 -4.54 -30.94 -6.55
N PRO A 407 -3.90 -30.17 -5.65
CA PRO A 407 -3.98 -30.43 -4.22
C PRO A 407 -5.42 -30.36 -3.73
N GLY A 408 -5.74 -31.10 -2.68
CA GLY A 408 -7.00 -30.96 -1.94
C GLY A 408 -6.94 -29.82 -0.92
N GLY A 409 -8.10 -29.47 -0.36
CA GLY A 409 -8.21 -28.38 0.63
C GLY A 409 -8.24 -26.99 -0.02
N SER A 410 -7.44 -26.08 0.50
CA SER A 410 -7.36 -24.72 -0.04
C SER A 410 -6.50 -24.68 -1.29
N LEU A 411 -7.08 -24.25 -2.40
CA LEU A 411 -6.37 -24.16 -3.69
C LEU A 411 -6.88 -22.98 -4.51
N ARG A 412 -6.03 -22.51 -5.41
CA ARG A 412 -6.31 -21.47 -6.40
C ARG A 412 -5.97 -21.98 -7.79
N VAL A 413 -6.81 -21.63 -8.73
CA VAL A 413 -6.62 -21.86 -10.17
C VAL A 413 -6.82 -20.53 -10.87
N ASP A 414 -5.80 -20.07 -11.55
CA ASP A 414 -5.82 -18.88 -12.40
C ASP A 414 -5.52 -19.28 -13.83
N ALA A 415 -6.21 -18.65 -14.77
CA ALA A 415 -5.88 -18.72 -16.18
C ALA A 415 -6.23 -17.41 -16.87
N ASP A 416 -5.41 -16.98 -17.81
CA ASP A 416 -5.87 -16.05 -18.83
C ASP A 416 -6.76 -16.83 -19.78
N VAL A 417 -7.96 -16.33 -20.05
CA VAL A 417 -8.98 -17.01 -20.84
C VAL A 417 -9.50 -16.11 -21.94
N ARG A 418 -9.59 -16.65 -23.13
CA ARG A 418 -10.34 -16.08 -24.25
C ARG A 418 -11.59 -16.96 -24.45
N LEU A 419 -12.74 -16.42 -24.09
CA LEU A 419 -13.98 -17.20 -24.01
C LEU A 419 -14.69 -17.24 -25.37
N GLY A 420 -15.24 -18.39 -25.70
CA GLY A 420 -16.19 -18.52 -26.80
C GLY A 420 -17.58 -17.95 -26.46
N SER A 421 -18.52 -18.07 -27.38
CA SER A 421 -19.90 -17.63 -27.19
C SER A 421 -20.68 -18.47 -26.17
N GLN A 422 -20.26 -19.73 -25.95
CA GLN A 422 -20.91 -20.64 -25.02
C GLN A 422 -20.41 -20.47 -23.58
N SER A 423 -21.11 -21.10 -22.63
CA SER A 423 -20.67 -21.15 -21.23
C SER A 423 -19.33 -21.87 -21.12
N PHE A 424 -18.50 -21.37 -20.19
CA PHE A 424 -17.24 -22.00 -19.82
C PHE A 424 -17.22 -22.27 -18.32
N THR A 425 -16.95 -23.52 -17.95
CA THR A 425 -17.03 -23.98 -16.56
C THR A 425 -15.69 -24.53 -16.10
N THR A 426 -15.24 -24.10 -14.91
CA THR A 426 -14.08 -24.66 -14.18
C THR A 426 -14.59 -25.46 -12.99
N VAL A 427 -14.09 -26.69 -12.84
CA VAL A 427 -14.50 -27.65 -11.80
C VAL A 427 -13.30 -28.04 -10.95
N LEU A 428 -13.40 -27.86 -9.64
CA LEU A 428 -12.40 -28.22 -8.65
C LEU A 428 -12.87 -29.34 -7.73
N GLY A 429 -11.93 -30.13 -7.24
CA GLY A 429 -12.20 -31.19 -6.25
C GLY A 429 -13.19 -32.25 -6.73
N GLY A 430 -13.22 -32.52 -8.06
CA GLY A 430 -14.14 -33.49 -8.68
C GLY A 430 -15.61 -33.10 -8.51
N GLY A 431 -15.93 -31.80 -8.59
CA GLY A 431 -17.30 -31.27 -8.48
C GLY A 431 -17.65 -30.63 -7.14
N SER A 432 -16.70 -30.57 -6.19
CA SER A 432 -16.93 -29.89 -4.91
C SER A 432 -17.13 -28.36 -5.09
N VAL A 433 -16.50 -27.78 -6.11
CA VAL A 433 -16.63 -26.38 -6.50
C VAL A 433 -16.78 -26.29 -8.01
N VAL A 434 -17.75 -25.51 -8.46
CA VAL A 434 -18.05 -25.28 -9.88
C VAL A 434 -18.23 -23.80 -10.12
N ALA A 435 -17.37 -23.23 -10.98
CA ALA A 435 -17.43 -21.84 -11.40
C ALA A 435 -17.75 -21.77 -12.89
N THR A 436 -18.79 -21.02 -13.28
CA THR A 436 -19.23 -20.92 -14.68
C THR A 436 -19.36 -19.46 -15.11
N VAL A 437 -18.71 -19.11 -16.22
CA VAL A 437 -18.91 -17.85 -16.93
C VAL A 437 -19.89 -18.10 -18.08
N SER A 438 -21.08 -17.46 -18.02
CA SER A 438 -22.14 -17.63 -19.00
C SER A 438 -22.86 -16.30 -19.28
N GLY A 439 -22.88 -15.87 -20.54
CA GLY A 439 -23.40 -14.56 -20.90
C GLY A 439 -22.64 -13.45 -20.13
N THR A 440 -23.38 -12.66 -19.38
CA THR A 440 -22.86 -11.57 -18.52
C THR A 440 -22.78 -11.99 -17.04
N LYS A 441 -22.67 -13.27 -16.71
CA LYS A 441 -22.70 -13.75 -15.32
C LYS A 441 -21.54 -14.70 -15.03
N VAL A 442 -21.01 -14.55 -13.82
CA VAL A 442 -20.15 -15.53 -13.17
C VAL A 442 -20.98 -16.23 -12.10
N SER A 443 -21.17 -17.52 -12.23
CA SER A 443 -21.91 -18.34 -11.25
C SER A 443 -20.93 -19.21 -10.49
N LEU A 444 -21.12 -19.34 -9.17
CA LEU A 444 -20.31 -20.18 -8.29
C LEU A 444 -21.22 -21.11 -7.49
N VAL A 445 -20.91 -22.40 -7.53
CA VAL A 445 -21.61 -23.44 -6.78
C VAL A 445 -20.62 -24.17 -5.88
N ALA A 446 -20.93 -24.30 -4.60
CA ALA A 446 -20.15 -25.08 -3.64
C ALA A 446 -21.04 -25.49 -2.45
N GLY A 447 -20.89 -26.74 -1.97
CA GLY A 447 -21.64 -27.22 -0.80
C GLY A 447 -23.17 -27.09 -0.91
N GLY A 448 -23.73 -27.28 -2.11
CA GLY A 448 -25.15 -27.10 -2.39
C GLY A 448 -25.68 -25.68 -2.41
N ARG A 449 -24.80 -24.70 -2.26
CA ARG A 449 -25.10 -23.25 -2.34
C ARG A 449 -24.69 -22.69 -3.69
N THR A 450 -25.39 -21.64 -4.13
CA THR A 450 -25.11 -20.94 -5.39
C THR A 450 -25.10 -19.43 -5.15
N THR A 451 -24.18 -18.75 -5.82
CA THR A 451 -24.14 -17.29 -5.94
C THR A 451 -23.78 -16.89 -7.35
N THR A 452 -24.06 -15.65 -7.71
CA THR A 452 -23.71 -15.08 -9.00
C THR A 452 -23.20 -13.65 -8.86
N ALA A 453 -22.25 -13.27 -9.75
CA ALA A 453 -21.87 -11.89 -9.98
C ALA A 453 -22.17 -11.52 -11.43
N VAL A 454 -22.44 -10.26 -11.69
CA VAL A 454 -22.71 -9.73 -13.02
C VAL A 454 -21.44 -9.11 -13.57
N LEU A 455 -21.07 -9.48 -14.79
CA LEU A 455 -20.00 -8.85 -15.55
C LEU A 455 -20.47 -7.49 -16.09
N PRO A 456 -19.57 -6.54 -16.31
CA PRO A 456 -19.88 -5.28 -16.98
C PRO A 456 -20.60 -5.51 -18.32
N ALA A 457 -21.45 -4.56 -18.72
CA ALA A 457 -22.23 -4.68 -19.97
C ALA A 457 -21.34 -4.68 -21.22
N ASP A 458 -20.18 -4.04 -21.14
CA ASP A 458 -19.14 -3.96 -22.17
C ASP A 458 -18.10 -5.06 -22.11
N PHE A 459 -18.28 -6.05 -21.22
CA PHE A 459 -17.32 -7.17 -21.07
C PHE A 459 -17.18 -7.94 -22.40
N ASP A 460 -15.99 -7.82 -23.00
CA ASP A 460 -15.68 -8.52 -24.25
C ASP A 460 -15.09 -9.91 -23.98
N ARG A 461 -15.88 -10.93 -24.26
CA ARG A 461 -15.49 -12.35 -24.12
C ARG A 461 -14.44 -12.78 -25.13
N SER A 462 -14.32 -12.08 -26.26
CA SER A 462 -13.36 -12.39 -27.32
C SER A 462 -11.94 -11.93 -26.99
N GLN A 463 -11.81 -11.04 -26.03
CA GLN A 463 -10.52 -10.60 -25.50
C GLN A 463 -10.04 -11.53 -24.40
N TRP A 464 -8.74 -11.47 -24.12
CA TRP A 464 -8.17 -12.18 -23.00
C TRP A 464 -8.59 -11.53 -21.66
N ASN A 465 -9.00 -12.38 -20.74
CA ASN A 465 -9.41 -11.99 -19.39
C ASN A 465 -8.84 -12.99 -18.41
N ARG A 466 -8.57 -12.61 -17.17
CA ARG A 466 -8.18 -13.54 -16.11
C ARG A 466 -9.40 -14.15 -15.46
N LEU A 467 -9.44 -15.49 -15.37
CA LEU A 467 -10.41 -16.21 -14.55
C LEU A 467 -9.67 -16.85 -13.36
N SER A 468 -10.06 -16.47 -12.14
CA SER A 468 -9.56 -17.04 -10.89
C SER A 468 -10.65 -17.79 -10.16
N VAL A 469 -10.36 -19.01 -9.72
CA VAL A 469 -11.23 -19.78 -8.81
C VAL A 469 -10.41 -20.19 -7.59
N GLN A 470 -10.79 -19.69 -6.43
CA GLN A 470 -10.04 -19.91 -5.19
C GLN A 470 -10.92 -20.52 -4.09
N VAL A 471 -10.37 -21.51 -3.41
CA VAL A 471 -10.88 -22.02 -2.13
C VAL A 471 -9.91 -21.68 -1.03
N SER A 472 -10.34 -20.96 0.00
CA SER A 472 -9.54 -20.62 1.17
C SER A 472 -10.31 -20.94 2.44
N GLY A 473 -10.04 -22.11 3.03
CA GLY A 473 -10.85 -22.65 4.11
C GLY A 473 -12.33 -22.81 3.68
N ASP A 474 -13.23 -22.15 4.40
CA ASP A 474 -14.68 -22.18 4.13
C ASP A 474 -15.13 -21.17 3.06
N THR A 475 -14.23 -20.32 2.57
CA THR A 475 -14.56 -19.30 1.56
C THR A 475 -14.17 -19.78 0.17
N VAL A 476 -15.10 -19.64 -0.77
CA VAL A 476 -14.88 -19.90 -2.20
C VAL A 476 -15.17 -18.63 -2.96
N THR A 477 -14.27 -18.26 -3.89
CA THR A 477 -14.43 -17.11 -4.78
C THR A 477 -14.19 -17.51 -6.22
N ALA A 478 -14.97 -16.95 -7.14
CA ALA A 478 -14.69 -16.95 -8.57
C ALA A 478 -14.65 -15.50 -9.05
N ARG A 479 -13.54 -15.11 -9.68
CA ARG A 479 -13.31 -13.75 -10.17
C ARG A 479 -13.05 -13.74 -11.66
N VAL A 480 -13.53 -12.71 -12.33
CA VAL A 480 -13.08 -12.34 -13.67
C VAL A 480 -12.26 -11.07 -13.55
N ASN A 481 -11.03 -11.13 -14.03
CA ASN A 481 -9.91 -10.24 -13.76
C ASN A 481 -9.55 -10.19 -12.27
N ASP A 482 -8.38 -9.76 -11.96
CA ASP A 482 -7.86 -9.64 -10.59
C ASP A 482 -6.78 -8.55 -10.49
N VAL A 483 -6.29 -8.33 -9.29
CA VAL A 483 -5.27 -7.30 -8.97
C VAL A 483 -3.98 -7.49 -9.79
N GLY A 484 -3.67 -8.70 -10.25
CA GLY A 484 -2.52 -8.96 -11.12
C GLY A 484 -2.64 -8.34 -12.52
N LEU A 485 -3.87 -8.03 -12.97
CA LEU A 485 -4.17 -7.27 -14.19
C LEU A 485 -4.66 -5.84 -13.88
N GLY A 486 -4.74 -5.49 -12.59
CA GLY A 486 -5.14 -4.18 -12.14
C GLY A 486 -6.62 -4.00 -11.81
N ASP A 487 -7.51 -4.97 -12.10
CA ASP A 487 -8.95 -4.83 -11.93
C ASP A 487 -9.67 -6.12 -11.57
N VAL A 488 -10.79 -5.99 -10.86
CA VAL A 488 -11.74 -7.08 -10.64
C VAL A 488 -13.08 -6.70 -11.23
N TYR A 489 -13.44 -7.26 -12.38
CA TYR A 489 -14.71 -6.96 -13.05
C TYR A 489 -15.91 -7.61 -12.38
N ALA A 490 -15.75 -8.82 -11.84
CA ALA A 490 -16.81 -9.52 -11.12
C ALA A 490 -16.23 -10.49 -10.09
N GLU A 491 -16.85 -10.55 -8.92
CA GLU A 491 -16.53 -11.51 -7.86
C GLU A 491 -17.80 -12.23 -7.38
N ALA A 492 -17.90 -13.52 -7.62
CA ALA A 492 -18.87 -14.39 -6.99
C ALA A 492 -18.24 -15.06 -5.76
N ARG A 493 -18.87 -14.94 -4.58
CA ARG A 493 -18.30 -15.38 -3.30
C ARG A 493 -19.32 -16.18 -2.49
N LEU A 494 -18.88 -17.32 -1.94
CA LEU A 494 -19.64 -18.16 -1.02
C LEU A 494 -18.84 -18.43 0.25
N VAL A 495 -19.53 -18.53 1.37
CA VAL A 495 -18.99 -19.10 2.62
C VAL A 495 -19.71 -20.41 2.88
N VAL A 496 -18.97 -21.51 2.90
CA VAL A 496 -19.48 -22.88 3.05
C VAL A 496 -18.77 -23.55 4.21
N PRO A 497 -19.31 -23.45 5.45
CA PRO A 497 -18.68 -24.04 6.63
C PRO A 497 -18.40 -25.52 6.45
N GLY A 498 -17.16 -25.93 6.74
CA GLY A 498 -16.75 -27.33 6.67
C GLY A 498 -16.56 -27.85 5.24
N LEU A 499 -16.44 -27.00 4.24
CA LEU A 499 -16.20 -27.40 2.85
C LEU A 499 -14.99 -28.33 2.74
N LYS A 500 -15.20 -29.48 2.10
CA LYS A 500 -14.16 -30.46 1.81
C LYS A 500 -13.89 -30.49 0.30
N VAL A 501 -12.71 -30.06 -0.11
CA VAL A 501 -12.25 -30.16 -1.49
C VAL A 501 -11.20 -31.28 -1.57
N ARG A 502 -11.49 -32.35 -2.30
CA ARG A 502 -10.56 -33.48 -2.48
C ARG A 502 -9.50 -33.16 -3.51
N SER A 503 -8.37 -33.86 -3.43
CA SER A 503 -7.40 -33.87 -4.52
C SER A 503 -8.03 -34.52 -5.76
N ALA A 504 -8.03 -33.81 -6.87
CA ALA A 504 -8.59 -34.25 -8.15
C ALA A 504 -8.02 -33.38 -9.29
N PRO A 505 -8.05 -33.86 -10.55
CA PRO A 505 -7.77 -33.00 -11.70
C PRO A 505 -8.68 -31.77 -11.71
N VAL A 506 -8.13 -30.62 -12.09
CA VAL A 506 -8.95 -29.46 -12.48
C VAL A 506 -9.56 -29.76 -13.84
N SER A 507 -10.87 -29.58 -13.97
CA SER A 507 -11.56 -29.89 -15.23
C SER A 507 -12.25 -28.66 -15.78
N TRP A 508 -12.36 -28.60 -17.10
CA TRP A 508 -13.05 -27.52 -17.82
C TRP A 508 -14.08 -28.10 -18.77
N LEU A 509 -15.19 -27.40 -18.91
CA LEU A 509 -16.27 -27.73 -19.83
C LEU A 509 -16.66 -26.50 -20.65
N GLY A 510 -16.78 -26.68 -21.97
CA GLY A 510 -17.15 -25.61 -22.88
C GLY A 510 -16.06 -25.30 -23.90
N SER A 511 -16.01 -24.04 -24.35
CA SER A 511 -15.06 -23.60 -25.37
C SER A 511 -14.33 -22.35 -24.89
N ALA A 512 -13.00 -22.44 -24.78
CA ALA A 512 -12.12 -21.33 -24.44
C ALA A 512 -10.69 -21.62 -24.89
N GLU A 513 -9.87 -20.59 -24.92
CA GLU A 513 -8.42 -20.70 -24.94
C GLU A 513 -7.89 -20.34 -23.56
N LEU A 514 -6.90 -21.08 -23.08
CA LEU A 514 -6.26 -20.92 -21.76
C LEU A 514 -4.78 -20.63 -21.96
N ASP A 515 -4.29 -19.60 -21.24
CA ASP A 515 -2.88 -19.25 -21.14
C ASP A 515 -2.56 -18.90 -19.68
N ASN A 516 -1.28 -18.77 -19.33
CA ASN A 516 -0.83 -18.45 -17.97
C ASN A 516 -1.52 -19.26 -16.87
N LEU A 517 -1.80 -20.54 -17.16
CA LEU A 517 -2.53 -21.41 -16.24
C LEU A 517 -1.68 -21.77 -15.02
N THR A 518 -2.15 -21.41 -13.85
CA THR A 518 -1.55 -21.82 -12.58
C THR A 518 -2.56 -22.59 -11.71
N VAL A 519 -2.06 -23.61 -11.05
CA VAL A 519 -2.78 -24.39 -10.04
C VAL A 519 -1.91 -24.50 -8.80
N ARG A 520 -2.33 -23.90 -7.69
CA ARG A 520 -1.53 -23.84 -6.47
C ARG A 520 -2.36 -24.07 -5.21
N ALA A 521 -1.72 -24.64 -4.18
CA ALA A 521 -2.27 -24.52 -2.82
C ALA A 521 -2.26 -23.04 -2.41
N VAL A 522 -3.34 -22.60 -1.76
CA VAL A 522 -3.44 -21.23 -1.25
C VAL A 522 -2.50 -21.06 -0.06
N ALA A 523 -1.82 -19.92 -0.01
CA ALA A 523 -0.98 -19.54 1.12
C ALA A 523 -1.82 -19.52 2.42
N THR A 524 -1.21 -19.98 3.51
CA THR A 524 -1.88 -19.94 4.82
C THR A 524 -1.98 -18.50 5.31
N PRO A 525 -3.20 -17.96 5.52
CA PRO A 525 -3.35 -16.57 5.93
C PRO A 525 -2.88 -16.35 7.38
N VAL A 526 -2.14 -15.28 7.60
CA VAL A 526 -1.86 -14.76 8.94
C VAL A 526 -3.09 -14.02 9.44
N ARG A 527 -3.53 -14.32 10.66
CA ARG A 527 -4.81 -13.83 11.22
C ARG A 527 -4.65 -12.93 12.44
N ARG A 528 -3.41 -12.68 12.89
CA ARG A 528 -3.11 -11.87 14.07
C ARG A 528 -1.99 -10.90 13.76
N LEU A 529 -2.12 -9.71 14.30
CA LEU A 529 -1.02 -8.74 14.29
C LEU A 529 0.18 -9.30 15.06
N ALA A 530 1.36 -8.87 14.67
CA ALA A 530 2.57 -9.07 15.46
C ALA A 530 2.43 -8.39 16.82
N ALA A 531 3.13 -8.92 17.82
CA ALA A 531 3.14 -8.35 19.15
C ALA A 531 3.62 -6.88 19.13
N VAL A 532 3.02 -6.07 19.96
CA VAL A 532 3.36 -4.67 20.17
C VAL A 532 3.85 -4.46 21.60
N PRO A 533 4.62 -3.40 21.88
CA PRO A 533 5.07 -3.12 23.24
C PRO A 533 3.90 -2.93 24.20
N GLU A 534 3.94 -3.60 25.35
CA GLU A 534 2.95 -3.47 26.43
C GLU A 534 3.58 -2.96 27.71
N THR A 535 2.88 -2.09 28.43
CA THR A 535 3.35 -1.58 29.74
C THR A 535 3.32 -2.66 30.80
N GLY A 536 4.40 -2.76 31.55
CA GLY A 536 4.52 -3.63 32.71
C GLY A 536 4.45 -2.87 34.04
N LYS A 537 5.46 -3.08 34.90
CA LYS A 537 5.56 -2.41 36.20
C LYS A 537 5.95 -0.95 36.02
N LEU A 538 5.32 -0.03 36.80
CA LEU A 538 5.74 1.35 36.92
C LEU A 538 7.14 1.42 37.53
N LEU A 539 8.03 2.18 36.92
CA LEU A 539 9.44 2.35 37.33
C LEU A 539 9.69 3.70 37.99
N ALA A 540 9.21 4.77 37.37
CA ALA A 540 9.41 6.14 37.77
C ALA A 540 8.34 7.04 37.11
N GLY A 541 8.31 8.30 37.46
CA GLY A 541 7.45 9.30 36.81
C GLY A 541 7.01 10.38 37.78
N ASP A 542 6.25 11.34 37.30
CA ASP A 542 5.64 12.43 38.04
C ASP A 542 4.14 12.50 37.70
N GLU A 543 3.29 12.53 38.72
CA GLU A 543 1.83 12.65 38.60
C GLU A 543 1.38 14.10 38.65
N PHE A 544 2.31 15.04 38.78
CA PHE A 544 2.06 16.49 38.94
C PHE A 544 1.12 16.86 40.10
N ASN A 545 1.02 15.98 41.09
CA ASN A 545 0.14 16.19 42.25
C ASN A 545 0.71 17.15 43.31
N GLY A 546 1.99 17.53 43.18
CA GLY A 546 2.69 18.45 44.06
C GLY A 546 2.40 19.94 43.75
N GLY A 547 2.98 20.84 44.55
CA GLY A 547 2.99 22.28 44.27
C GLY A 547 4.11 22.71 43.29
N GLY A 548 4.77 21.77 42.66
CA GLY A 548 5.87 21.96 41.71
C GLY A 548 6.32 20.61 41.11
N LEU A 549 7.37 20.64 40.28
CA LEU A 549 7.97 19.45 39.69
C LEU A 549 8.65 18.59 40.75
N GLU A 550 8.47 17.28 40.68
CA GLU A 550 9.19 16.30 41.49
C GLU A 550 10.70 16.31 41.15
N PRO A 551 11.59 15.75 42.00
CA PRO A 551 13.01 15.59 41.66
C PRO A 551 13.21 14.77 40.39
N GLY A 552 14.24 15.11 39.62
CA GLY A 552 14.58 14.42 38.34
C GLY A 552 14.22 15.22 37.08
N TRP A 553 13.60 16.38 37.25
CA TRP A 553 13.32 17.26 36.11
C TRP A 553 14.45 18.27 35.87
N ASN A 554 14.77 18.49 34.59
CA ASN A 554 15.80 19.43 34.13
C ASN A 554 15.26 20.24 32.93
N TRP A 555 15.61 21.49 32.86
CA TRP A 555 15.22 22.38 31.77
C TRP A 555 16.34 22.61 30.76
N VAL A 556 15.98 22.63 29.49
CA VAL A 556 16.70 23.37 28.47
C VAL A 556 15.85 24.59 28.12
N ARG A 557 16.38 25.80 28.32
CA ARG A 557 15.64 27.07 28.18
C ARG A 557 14.35 27.12 29.01
N PRO A 558 14.44 27.33 30.35
CA PRO A 558 13.28 27.31 31.23
C PRO A 558 12.18 28.28 30.81
N ASP A 559 10.91 27.84 30.87
CA ASP A 559 9.73 28.68 30.66
C ASP A 559 8.93 28.79 31.96
N ALA A 560 8.91 29.98 32.54
CA ALA A 560 8.18 30.28 33.80
C ALA A 560 6.65 30.19 33.65
N LYS A 561 6.13 30.08 32.43
CA LYS A 561 4.68 29.90 32.19
C LYS A 561 4.23 28.44 32.33
N ALA A 562 5.18 27.49 32.37
CA ALA A 562 4.89 26.10 32.67
C ALA A 562 4.68 25.95 34.18
N VAL A 563 3.47 25.64 34.61
CA VAL A 563 3.06 25.62 36.02
C VAL A 563 2.43 24.28 36.39
N VAL A 564 2.89 23.70 37.49
CA VAL A 564 2.24 22.53 38.12
C VAL A 564 1.20 23.02 39.10
N ALA A 565 -0.06 22.74 38.79
CA ALA A 565 -1.20 23.06 39.65
C ALA A 565 -2.36 22.10 39.36
N ASP A 566 -3.22 21.87 40.35
CA ASP A 566 -4.45 21.06 40.21
C ASP A 566 -4.21 19.66 39.62
N GLY A 567 -3.07 19.03 39.98
CA GLY A 567 -2.71 17.68 39.50
C GLY A 567 -2.31 17.62 38.02
N LYS A 568 -1.77 18.71 37.46
CA LYS A 568 -1.37 18.80 36.05
C LYS A 568 -0.18 19.73 35.86
N LEU A 569 0.60 19.48 34.84
CA LEU A 569 1.51 20.47 34.24
C LEU A 569 0.74 21.24 33.16
N SER A 570 0.42 22.52 33.41
CA SER A 570 -0.19 23.44 32.44
C SER A 570 0.89 24.27 31.76
N TRP A 571 0.96 24.19 30.43
CA TRP A 571 1.99 24.87 29.65
C TRP A 571 1.38 25.59 28.44
N PRO A 572 1.20 26.88 28.47
CA PRO A 572 0.78 27.67 27.31
C PRO A 572 1.81 27.48 26.17
N LEU A 573 1.35 27.28 24.93
CA LEU A 573 2.25 27.11 23.80
C LEU A 573 3.16 28.33 23.67
N GLN A 574 4.45 28.08 23.59
CA GLN A 574 5.47 29.10 23.45
C GLN A 574 5.44 29.68 22.03
N ASN A 575 5.67 30.99 21.88
CA ASN A 575 5.96 31.63 20.59
C ASN A 575 7.43 31.38 20.22
N THR A 576 7.78 30.14 20.00
CA THR A 576 9.14 29.64 19.77
C THR A 576 9.07 28.45 18.79
N ASP A 577 10.22 28.02 18.32
CA ASP A 577 10.38 26.85 17.47
C ASP A 577 11.58 26.00 17.89
N LEU A 578 11.66 24.78 17.32
CA LEU A 578 12.78 23.84 17.48
C LEU A 578 13.25 23.24 16.16
N VAL A 579 12.77 23.72 15.02
CA VAL A 579 13.13 23.16 13.69
C VAL A 579 14.04 24.11 12.94
N GLY A 580 15.12 23.57 12.35
CA GLY A 580 16.10 24.33 11.57
C GLY A 580 16.82 25.39 12.40
N SER A 581 16.77 26.64 11.99
CA SER A 581 17.46 27.75 12.70
C SER A 581 16.64 28.35 13.85
N GLY A 582 15.40 27.86 14.09
CA GLY A 582 14.48 28.38 15.09
C GLY A 582 14.66 27.81 16.49
N ASN A 583 15.87 27.40 16.90
CA ASN A 583 16.20 26.63 18.10
C ASN A 583 16.08 27.40 19.42
N ASN A 584 14.88 27.90 19.76
CA ASN A 584 14.64 28.73 20.94
C ASN A 584 13.51 28.21 21.86
N ALA A 585 12.90 27.07 21.58
CA ALA A 585 11.86 26.49 22.43
C ALA A 585 12.42 26.00 23.78
N GLY A 586 11.68 26.25 24.86
CA GLY A 586 11.92 25.66 26.18
C GLY A 586 11.51 24.18 26.16
N LEU A 587 12.33 23.33 26.77
CA LEU A 587 12.12 21.89 26.84
C LEU A 587 12.31 21.40 28.29
N LEU A 588 11.48 20.46 28.74
CA LEU A 588 11.48 19.94 30.10
C LEU A 588 11.78 18.44 30.09
N PHE A 589 12.91 18.01 30.60
CA PHE A 589 13.38 16.63 30.58
C PHE A 589 13.32 15.97 31.95
N HIS A 590 12.98 14.68 31.97
CA HIS A 590 13.00 13.87 33.19
C HIS A 590 14.08 12.79 33.10
N ASP A 591 14.68 12.43 34.25
CA ASP A 591 15.61 11.30 34.33
C ASP A 591 14.94 10.03 33.82
N THR A 592 15.60 9.32 32.92
CA THR A 592 15.08 8.06 32.35
C THR A 592 15.51 6.85 33.17
N PRO A 593 14.67 5.80 33.26
CA PRO A 593 15.06 4.57 33.94
C PRO A 593 16.33 3.95 33.35
N ALA A 594 17.13 3.36 34.19
CA ALA A 594 18.27 2.55 33.76
C ALA A 594 17.78 1.30 32.99
N GLY A 595 18.57 0.85 32.01
CA GLY A 595 18.29 -0.35 31.24
C GLY A 595 18.08 -0.09 29.75
N ASN A 596 17.89 -1.17 29.00
CA ASN A 596 17.86 -1.14 27.53
C ASN A 596 16.44 -1.18 26.95
N SER A 597 15.40 -1.17 27.79
CA SER A 597 13.99 -1.24 27.32
C SER A 597 13.05 -0.71 28.39
N TRP A 598 12.22 0.24 28.00
CA TRP A 598 11.14 0.80 28.82
C TRP A 598 10.10 1.51 27.92
N ILE A 599 8.95 1.88 28.49
CA ILE A 599 7.92 2.67 27.82
C ILE A 599 7.66 3.93 28.64
N ALA A 600 7.82 5.09 28.01
CA ALA A 600 7.31 6.35 28.56
C ALA A 600 5.87 6.58 28.10
N GLU A 601 5.04 7.08 29.00
CA GLU A 601 3.63 7.41 28.73
C GLU A 601 3.26 8.76 29.32
N THR A 602 2.53 9.56 28.57
CA THR A 602 1.85 10.78 29.06
C THR A 602 0.42 10.83 28.56
N LYS A 603 -0.43 11.56 29.26
CA LYS A 603 -1.74 11.96 28.79
C LYS A 603 -1.74 13.47 28.60
N LEU A 604 -1.91 13.87 27.36
CA LEU A 604 -1.92 15.25 26.90
C LEU A 604 -3.36 15.68 26.60
N HIS A 605 -3.72 16.88 27.05
CA HIS A 605 -4.87 17.61 26.50
C HIS A 605 -4.37 18.90 25.83
N LEU A 606 -4.70 19.07 24.54
CA LEU A 606 -4.41 20.24 23.74
C LEU A 606 -5.55 20.45 22.73
N ASP A 607 -6.29 21.54 22.88
CA ASP A 607 -7.34 21.89 21.92
C ASP A 607 -6.82 22.90 20.90
N LEU A 608 -6.63 22.45 19.68
CA LEU A 608 -6.22 23.25 18.52
C LEU A 608 -7.40 23.65 17.64
N GLY A 609 -8.65 23.39 18.07
CA GLY A 609 -9.85 23.61 17.27
C GLY A 609 -9.93 22.71 16.05
N GLU A 610 -10.93 22.92 15.21
CA GLU A 610 -11.11 22.23 13.93
C GLU A 610 -11.44 23.25 12.84
N GLY A 611 -10.92 23.05 11.63
CA GLY A 611 -11.25 23.89 10.47
C GLY A 611 -10.49 25.21 10.38
N ASP A 612 -9.93 25.71 11.47
CA ASP A 612 -9.08 26.91 11.46
C ASP A 612 -7.72 26.60 10.80
N ILE A 613 -7.19 27.58 10.10
CA ILE A 613 -5.81 27.48 9.59
C ILE A 613 -4.87 27.73 10.76
N ARG A 614 -4.15 26.69 11.18
CA ARG A 614 -3.11 26.73 12.20
C ARG A 614 -1.88 26.00 11.69
N ASN A 615 -0.71 26.45 12.06
CA ASN A 615 0.50 25.83 11.52
C ASN A 615 1.55 25.67 12.60
N TYR A 616 1.94 24.40 12.84
CA TYR A 616 2.99 23.95 13.74
C TYR A 616 2.78 24.20 15.23
N GLN A 617 1.61 24.66 15.66
CA GLN A 617 1.23 24.65 17.06
C GLN A 617 1.17 23.21 17.56
N GLN A 618 1.92 22.87 18.63
CA GLN A 618 2.12 21.48 19.01
C GLN A 618 2.60 21.30 20.45
N ALA A 619 2.31 20.11 21.01
CA ALA A 619 2.84 19.65 22.27
C ALA A 619 2.94 18.12 22.31
N GLY A 620 3.81 17.58 23.16
CA GLY A 620 3.98 16.15 23.32
C GLY A 620 5.25 15.75 24.03
N MET A 621 5.80 14.57 23.64
CA MET A 621 7.05 14.01 24.18
C MET A 621 8.19 14.13 23.16
N ILE A 622 9.41 14.28 23.65
CA ILE A 622 10.61 14.41 22.83
C ILE A 622 11.75 13.54 23.37
N ALA A 623 12.40 12.77 22.49
CA ALA A 623 13.68 12.15 22.69
C ALA A 623 14.74 13.05 22.03
N TYR A 624 15.61 13.66 22.80
CA TYR A 624 16.46 14.80 22.41
C TYR A 624 17.92 14.53 22.63
N LEU A 625 18.74 14.81 21.67
CA LEU A 625 20.21 14.86 21.78
C LEU A 625 20.72 16.30 21.83
N ASN A 626 20.26 17.12 20.90
CA ASN A 626 20.52 18.56 20.80
C ASN A 626 19.45 19.19 19.89
N ASP A 627 19.51 20.48 19.67
CA ASP A 627 18.51 21.25 18.91
C ASP A 627 18.39 20.81 17.44
N ASP A 628 19.42 20.22 16.88
CA ASP A 628 19.48 19.74 15.50
C ASP A 628 19.40 18.18 15.39
N ASP A 629 19.15 17.48 16.51
CA ASP A 629 19.04 16.01 16.52
C ASP A 629 18.07 15.53 17.61
N PHE A 630 16.84 15.25 17.22
CA PHE A 630 15.78 14.80 18.10
C PHE A 630 14.71 13.98 17.38
N ALA A 631 13.89 13.23 18.14
CA ALA A 631 12.64 12.63 17.69
C ALA A 631 11.51 13.04 18.65
N ARG A 632 10.40 13.55 18.13
CA ARG A 632 9.28 14.05 18.96
C ARG A 632 7.94 13.47 18.53
N LEU A 633 7.15 13.00 19.49
CA LEU A 633 5.77 12.56 19.32
C LEU A 633 4.85 13.65 19.84
N GLY A 634 4.06 14.26 18.96
CA GLY A 634 3.21 15.37 19.33
C GLY A 634 1.84 15.37 18.66
N ASP A 635 0.92 16.07 19.31
CA ASP A 635 -0.29 16.60 18.70
C ASP A 635 0.06 17.90 17.98
N VAL A 636 -0.18 18.00 16.66
CA VAL A 636 0.25 19.12 15.82
C VAL A 636 -0.86 19.58 14.88
N ALA A 637 -0.96 20.90 14.72
CA ALA A 637 -1.76 21.51 13.67
C ALA A 637 -0.91 21.69 12.41
N ILE A 638 -1.40 21.20 11.26
CA ILE A 638 -0.82 21.42 9.95
C ILE A 638 -1.92 21.96 9.05
N TRP A 639 -1.87 23.25 8.75
CA TRP A 639 -2.91 23.95 8.00
C TRP A 639 -4.32 23.69 8.55
N ARG A 640 -5.18 23.03 7.79
CA ARG A 640 -6.56 22.67 8.20
C ARG A 640 -6.65 21.33 8.91
N THR A 641 -5.56 20.58 9.00
CA THR A 641 -5.54 19.26 9.64
C THR A 641 -5.01 19.32 11.07
N ARG A 642 -5.45 18.37 11.88
CA ARG A 642 -4.94 18.07 13.21
C ARG A 642 -4.41 16.65 13.19
N GLN A 643 -3.13 16.50 13.49
CA GLN A 643 -2.42 15.24 13.29
C GLN A 643 -1.67 14.85 14.55
N THR A 644 -1.48 13.56 14.75
CA THR A 644 -0.49 13.05 15.69
C THR A 644 0.72 12.65 14.89
N GLU A 645 1.85 13.31 15.12
CA GLU A 645 3.08 13.17 14.36
C GLU A 645 4.22 12.67 15.22
N PHE A 646 4.99 11.70 14.71
CA PHE A 646 6.29 11.33 15.23
C PHE A 646 7.37 11.87 14.30
N GLY A 647 7.82 13.08 14.59
CA GLY A 647 8.80 13.84 13.82
C GLY A 647 10.24 13.48 14.16
N ARG A 648 11.14 13.71 13.21
CA ARG A 648 12.59 13.49 13.32
C ARG A 648 13.32 14.66 12.68
N GLU A 649 14.29 15.23 13.40
CA GLU A 649 15.28 16.14 12.83
C GLU A 649 16.69 15.62 13.08
N LEU A 650 17.56 15.80 12.12
CA LEU A 650 18.98 15.54 12.21
C LEU A 650 19.75 16.30 11.16
N VAL A 651 21.07 16.46 11.37
CA VAL A 651 21.99 16.94 10.33
C VAL A 651 22.07 15.88 9.25
N ALA A 652 21.46 16.15 8.08
CA ALA A 652 21.19 15.16 7.05
C ALA A 652 22.11 15.26 5.84
N ARG A 653 22.90 16.33 5.74
CA ARG A 653 23.70 16.66 4.55
C ARG A 653 25.14 16.96 4.92
N SER A 654 26.06 16.71 3.98
CA SER A 654 27.47 16.97 4.14
C SER A 654 27.82 18.47 4.30
N ASP A 655 26.94 19.37 3.89
CA ASP A 655 27.06 20.82 4.11
C ASP A 655 26.59 21.28 5.52
N GLY A 656 26.22 20.35 6.38
CA GLY A 656 25.74 20.62 7.73
C GLY A 656 24.26 21.01 7.82
N ALA A 657 23.51 20.98 6.72
CA ALA A 657 22.09 21.29 6.73
C ALA A 657 21.29 20.19 7.45
N THR A 658 20.34 20.63 8.29
CA THR A 658 19.36 19.75 8.91
C THR A 658 18.25 19.36 7.95
N SER A 659 17.60 18.23 8.22
CA SER A 659 16.37 17.83 7.58
C SER A 659 15.36 17.47 8.66
N TYR A 660 14.11 17.85 8.47
CA TYR A 660 12.97 17.47 9.31
C TYR A 660 11.95 16.71 8.50
N GLY A 661 11.35 15.70 9.11
CA GLY A 661 10.20 14.98 8.58
C GLY A 661 9.49 14.21 9.68
N GLY A 662 8.28 13.76 9.40
CA GLY A 662 7.47 13.07 10.40
C GLY A 662 6.62 11.95 9.81
N ALA A 663 6.32 10.97 10.63
CA ALA A 663 5.37 9.90 10.36
C ALA A 663 4.10 10.12 11.18
N ALA A 664 2.94 9.90 10.58
CA ALA A 664 1.67 10.02 11.30
C ALA A 664 1.38 8.77 12.14
N ILE A 665 0.80 8.97 13.33
CA ILE A 665 0.51 7.90 14.28
C ILE A 665 -0.92 7.99 14.77
N GLY A 666 -1.81 7.16 14.24
CA GLY A 666 -3.19 7.09 14.71
C GLY A 666 -4.02 8.36 14.44
N ARG A 667 -5.20 8.41 15.01
CA ARG A 667 -6.12 9.55 14.91
C ARG A 667 -5.82 10.59 15.99
N GLN A 668 -5.85 11.87 15.61
CA GLN A 668 -5.76 13.00 16.52
C GLN A 668 -7.06 13.17 17.33
N ALA A 669 -6.93 13.62 18.56
CA ALA A 669 -8.02 14.08 19.43
C ALA A 669 -7.48 15.13 20.41
N SER A 670 -8.33 16.03 20.91
CA SER A 670 -7.92 17.06 21.90
C SER A 670 -7.37 16.44 23.20
N THR A 671 -7.71 15.18 23.50
CA THR A 671 -7.08 14.41 24.59
C THR A 671 -6.47 13.15 24.00
N LEU A 672 -5.17 12.99 24.20
CA LEU A 672 -4.39 11.88 23.67
C LEU A 672 -3.56 11.25 24.79
N TRP A 673 -3.53 9.90 24.81
CA TRP A 673 -2.49 9.15 25.49
C TRP A 673 -1.38 8.84 24.48
N MET A 674 -0.17 9.17 24.86
CA MET A 674 1.03 9.00 24.00
C MET A 674 2.01 8.07 24.68
N ARG A 675 2.61 7.15 23.91
CA ARG A 675 3.69 6.26 24.34
C ARG A 675 4.89 6.37 23.42
N LEU A 676 6.07 6.38 24.02
CA LEU A 676 7.34 6.11 23.34
C LEU A 676 7.92 4.84 23.97
N ALA A 677 7.89 3.75 23.21
CA ALA A 677 8.56 2.51 23.59
C ALA A 677 10.01 2.58 23.12
N TYR A 678 10.91 2.55 24.10
CA TYR A 678 12.35 2.57 23.89
C TYR A 678 12.95 1.16 23.97
N ASN A 679 13.85 0.88 23.04
CA ASN A 679 14.76 -0.24 23.16
C ASN A 679 16.13 0.08 22.54
N ARG A 680 17.19 -0.54 23.06
CA ARG A 680 18.51 -0.52 22.47
C ARG A 680 18.66 -1.75 21.57
N ASN A 681 18.93 -1.55 20.27
CA ASN A 681 19.08 -2.66 19.34
C ASN A 681 20.49 -3.31 19.46
N ALA A 682 20.73 -4.37 18.69
CA ALA A 682 22.00 -5.10 18.71
C ALA A 682 23.21 -4.26 18.24
N ALA A 683 22.99 -3.21 17.46
CA ALA A 683 24.01 -2.26 17.03
C ALA A 683 24.29 -1.18 18.10
N GLY A 684 23.57 -1.22 19.24
CA GLY A 684 23.68 -0.21 20.28
C GLY A 684 22.94 1.08 20.01
N GLU A 685 22.15 1.15 18.94
CA GLU A 685 21.34 2.33 18.59
C GLU A 685 20.08 2.41 19.46
N HIS A 686 19.63 3.63 19.69
CA HIS A 686 18.44 3.93 20.48
C HIS A 686 17.20 3.96 19.57
N VAL A 687 16.33 2.96 19.70
CA VAL A 687 15.10 2.85 18.91
C VAL A 687 13.89 3.30 19.73
N TYR A 688 13.16 4.27 19.23
CA TYR A 688 11.91 4.77 19.79
C TYR A 688 10.76 4.43 18.87
N ARG A 689 9.75 3.71 19.38
CA ARG A 689 8.51 3.41 18.65
C ARG A 689 7.36 4.20 19.26
N ALA A 690 6.61 4.89 18.41
CA ALA A 690 5.50 5.71 18.86
C ALA A 690 4.18 4.93 18.90
N GLY A 691 3.39 5.19 19.90
CA GLY A 691 2.02 4.71 20.06
C GLY A 691 1.10 5.79 20.60
N THR A 692 -0.14 5.83 20.10
CA THR A 692 -1.16 6.79 20.55
C THR A 692 -2.49 6.12 20.82
N SER A 693 -3.29 6.73 21.65
CA SER A 693 -4.64 6.29 21.97
C SER A 693 -5.55 7.49 22.25
N THR A 694 -6.81 7.40 21.86
CA THR A 694 -7.84 8.41 22.19
C THR A 694 -8.71 8.02 23.40
N ASP A 695 -8.52 6.81 23.94
CA ASP A 695 -9.29 6.27 25.08
C ASP A 695 -8.42 5.69 26.21
N GLY A 696 -7.09 5.66 26.00
CA GLY A 696 -6.13 5.07 26.94
C GLY A 696 -6.13 3.52 26.96
N VAL A 697 -6.97 2.88 26.17
CA VAL A 697 -7.18 1.42 26.17
C VAL A 697 -6.75 0.81 24.83
N LYS A 698 -7.23 1.36 23.73
CA LYS A 698 -6.89 0.90 22.38
C LYS A 698 -5.74 1.71 21.82
N TRP A 699 -4.63 1.05 21.55
CA TRP A 699 -3.41 1.71 21.10
C TRP A 699 -3.17 1.48 19.61
N THR A 700 -2.87 2.56 18.91
CA THR A 700 -2.32 2.53 17.55
C THR A 700 -0.82 2.71 17.64
N TRP A 701 -0.08 1.66 17.28
CA TRP A 701 1.37 1.71 17.18
C TRP A 701 1.78 2.03 15.73
N GLY A 702 2.74 2.92 15.58
CA GLY A 702 3.20 3.42 14.29
C GLY A 702 4.71 3.32 14.12
N ALA A 703 5.28 4.35 13.51
CA ALA A 703 6.66 4.45 13.11
C ALA A 703 7.66 4.30 14.27
N SER A 704 8.88 3.93 13.90
CA SER A 704 10.04 3.96 14.80
C SER A 704 11.12 4.86 14.22
N TRP A 705 11.71 5.71 15.07
CA TRP A 705 12.92 6.45 14.76
C TRP A 705 14.11 5.89 15.52
N VAL A 706 15.27 6.06 14.93
CA VAL A 706 16.54 5.55 15.47
C VAL A 706 17.49 6.74 15.72
N LEU A 707 18.04 6.81 16.93
CA LEU A 707 19.10 7.74 17.30
C LEU A 707 20.42 7.01 17.40
N PRO A 708 21.56 7.68 17.16
CA PRO A 708 22.88 7.02 17.04
C PRO A 708 23.32 6.22 18.27
N ALA A 709 24.04 5.15 18.04
CA ALA A 709 24.74 4.42 19.10
C ALA A 709 25.77 5.33 19.79
N GLY A 710 25.94 5.14 21.12
CA GLY A 710 26.86 5.94 21.92
C GLY A 710 26.33 7.32 22.32
N ALA A 711 25.22 7.76 21.77
CA ALA A 711 24.53 8.96 22.23
C ALA A 711 23.86 8.75 23.61
N THR A 712 23.49 9.86 24.25
CA THR A 712 22.75 9.86 25.53
C THR A 712 21.48 10.68 25.36
N PRO A 713 20.40 10.11 24.77
CA PRO A 713 19.16 10.83 24.59
C PRO A 713 18.50 11.18 25.91
N GLN A 714 18.03 12.42 26.04
CA GLN A 714 17.14 12.85 27.12
C GLN A 714 15.69 12.65 26.66
N LEU A 715 14.78 12.29 27.56
CA LEU A 715 13.35 12.22 27.30
C LEU A 715 12.60 13.27 28.11
N GLY A 716 11.67 13.94 27.46
CA GLY A 716 10.92 15.01 28.12
C GLY A 716 9.65 15.42 27.41
N LEU A 717 9.14 16.56 27.83
CA LEU A 717 7.91 17.21 27.34
C LEU A 717 8.25 18.52 26.64
N TYR A 718 7.38 18.92 25.71
CA TYR A 718 7.50 20.21 25.01
C TYR A 718 6.10 20.78 24.68
N ALA A 719 6.03 22.10 24.53
CA ALA A 719 4.83 22.83 24.10
C ALA A 719 5.24 24.14 23.42
N HIS A 720 5.15 24.20 22.08
CA HIS A 720 5.59 25.37 21.31
C HIS A 720 4.88 25.51 19.95
N GLY A 721 5.33 26.44 19.13
CA GLY A 721 4.88 26.66 17.76
C GLY A 721 3.78 27.71 17.63
N ASP A 722 3.41 28.44 18.68
CA ASP A 722 2.43 29.54 18.58
C ASP A 722 3.05 30.81 17.97
N GLN A 723 3.69 30.68 16.82
CA GLN A 723 4.39 31.77 16.11
C GLN A 723 3.47 32.90 15.67
N THR A 724 2.17 32.65 15.55
CA THR A 724 1.18 33.67 15.23
C THR A 724 0.81 34.53 16.43
N GLY A 725 1.25 34.14 17.64
CA GLY A 725 0.96 34.87 18.88
C GLY A 725 -0.52 34.89 19.22
N SER A 726 -1.17 33.76 19.26
CA SER A 726 -2.57 33.63 19.69
C SER A 726 -2.78 34.28 21.05
N ASN A 727 -3.91 34.97 21.23
CA ASN A 727 -4.20 35.62 22.51
C ASN A 727 -5.62 35.24 22.98
N PRO A 728 -5.77 34.40 24.00
CA PRO A 728 -4.70 33.67 24.71
C PRO A 728 -4.09 32.54 23.83
N PRO A 729 -2.85 32.15 24.08
CA PRO A 729 -2.26 31.00 23.41
C PRO A 729 -2.97 29.71 23.83
N PRO A 730 -3.05 28.68 22.95
CA PRO A 730 -3.51 27.35 23.37
C PRO A 730 -2.67 26.83 24.53
N VAL A 731 -3.28 26.09 25.43
CA VAL A 731 -2.60 25.54 26.62
C VAL A 731 -2.54 24.02 26.50
N ALA A 732 -1.32 23.48 26.49
CA ALA A 732 -1.09 22.05 26.67
C ALA A 732 -1.19 21.73 28.17
N THR A 733 -1.92 20.67 28.51
CA THR A 733 -1.93 20.12 29.86
C THR A 733 -1.53 18.67 29.87
N PHE A 734 -0.55 18.35 30.73
CA PHE A 734 -0.07 16.97 30.90
C PHE A 734 -0.53 16.47 32.27
N ASP A 735 -1.27 15.34 32.29
CA ASP A 735 -1.76 14.76 33.54
C ASP A 735 -0.64 14.07 34.33
N TYR A 736 0.36 13.51 33.63
CA TYR A 736 1.51 12.81 34.20
C TYR A 736 2.61 12.57 33.16
N LEU A 737 3.80 12.20 33.60
CA LEU A 737 4.78 11.45 32.83
C LEU A 737 5.17 10.18 33.61
N ARG A 738 4.99 9.00 33.02
CA ARG A 738 5.25 7.70 33.65
C ARG A 738 6.19 6.85 32.81
N PHE A 739 7.04 6.09 33.49
CA PHE A 739 7.92 5.11 32.87
C PHE A 739 7.56 3.71 33.35
N TYR A 740 7.43 2.77 32.42
CA TYR A 740 7.11 1.38 32.69
C TYR A 740 8.16 0.44 32.14
N THR A 741 8.28 -0.78 32.74
CA THR A 741 8.97 -1.88 32.06
C THR A 741 8.20 -2.22 30.78
N SER A 742 8.92 -2.51 29.68
CA SER A 742 8.33 -3.04 28.46
C SER A 742 8.20 -4.56 28.55
N LYS A 743 7.02 -5.09 28.19
CA LYS A 743 6.73 -6.52 28.07
C LYS A 743 6.75 -6.94 26.62
#